data_b0e0319f4226767b2361eca452e9f8e0
#
_entry.id   b0e0319f4226767b2361eca452e9f8e0
#
_cell.length_a   1.000
_cell.length_b   1.000
_cell.length_c   1.000
_cell.angle_alpha   90.00
_cell.angle_beta   90.00
_cell.angle_gamma   90.00
#
_symmetry.space_group_name_H-M   'P 1'
#
loop_
_entity.id
_entity.type
_entity.pdbx_description
1 polymer ?
#
loop_
_entity_poly.entity_id
_entity_poly.type
_entity_poly.pdbx_seq_one_letter_code
_entity_poly.pdbx_strand_id
1 'polypeptide(L)'
;MRGSIDYNIIVEIPEDAHVCSDQRIYIVNEKRYYQQLGYNMDDRVWIGKAVSEHTMHPNDNYKERYRDSLQSVTHLNLPEYTLRVGLYCGCLSIARELELYQDLHTYFGPESANLIMDFAMYSIAEKSNVAKDYQGAMADRMLFLGRAYSDSWIQERFSNVITDNQIQAFKIQWLRRCKASGIEEVWICIDGSNNDCNAQIDEAEKGKAKSHKNTNIIGFMYAVDQHGKPILSSIYRGGRVDCKELSEMIDLLKQCEIKIKGVVLDRGFCDIKSIEFVEGAGYDYVIMMKETTHGFQEMMKLHRDELKMTWRTALGSGLYGTVDTVQLFGKNEKKACVALIWDSKNGVERSNYLVDEIMSYMESAAGIIASGEKPSIPAKYTKYLDVIPSGTSWELVVQEEELQSAIFGKGYYALICSKSLTAKEINEIYDLRDASEKQYSILKTQLGYTVFRSHQMHGIRVRENISFVASIIRNDMMRRCREQTPKMDLNKGLRELDQITMRLGADNQYHAMQNCSARQNRMLESLKLEQANLDYVADYENRRRKKEAVSPVQVLIVETSEQNSDASTTKRIDGIPEGSKAKGSSAKLRAAQEPKRRGRPPKKPTLTGQEPMREKRGPGRPKGSKNRPKEEKMAIPKRGRGRPKGSKNKPQ
;
A
#
# COMPACT_ATOMS: atom_id res chain seq x y z
N MET A 1 -16.61 31.35 27.76
CA MET A 1 -16.05 29.98 27.50
C MET A 1 -16.19 29.70 26.02
N ARG A 2 -15.16 29.17 25.36
CA ARG A 2 -15.24 28.75 23.97
C ARG A 2 -15.78 27.32 23.98
N GLY A 3 -17.10 27.17 23.76
CA GLY A 3 -17.72 25.83 23.66
C GLY A 3 -17.15 25.01 22.50
N SER A 4 -16.95 23.75 22.72
CA SER A 4 -16.53 22.79 21.68
C SER A 4 -17.73 22.47 20.79
N ILE A 5 -17.57 22.45 19.45
CA ILE A 5 -18.63 22.02 18.53
C ILE A 5 -18.71 20.50 18.54
N ASP A 6 -19.92 19.98 18.67
CA ASP A 6 -20.19 18.56 18.48
C ASP A 6 -20.63 18.27 17.04
N TYR A 7 -19.70 17.79 16.25
CA TYR A 7 -19.96 17.44 14.85
C TYR A 7 -20.77 16.15 14.67
N ASN A 8 -21.05 15.41 15.74
CA ASN A 8 -21.85 14.19 15.70
C ASN A 8 -23.36 14.45 15.83
N ILE A 9 -23.75 15.69 16.17
CA ILE A 9 -25.14 16.09 16.37
C ILE A 9 -25.47 17.17 15.35
N ILE A 10 -26.63 17.05 14.72
CA ILE A 10 -27.24 18.10 13.91
C ILE A 10 -28.59 18.42 14.54
N VAL A 11 -28.83 19.70 14.76
CA VAL A 11 -30.09 20.21 15.31
C VAL A 11 -30.63 21.30 14.40
N GLU A 12 -31.93 21.60 14.51
CA GLU A 12 -32.51 22.76 13.85
C GLU A 12 -31.97 24.06 14.46
N ILE A 13 -31.79 25.05 13.60
CA ILE A 13 -31.39 26.38 14.04
C ILE A 13 -32.59 27.01 14.75
N PRO A 14 -32.45 27.43 16.04
CA PRO A 14 -33.55 28.11 16.73
C PRO A 14 -34.01 29.34 15.97
N GLU A 15 -35.31 29.62 15.98
CA GLU A 15 -35.92 30.77 15.27
C GLU A 15 -35.34 32.11 15.72
N ASP A 16 -34.90 32.19 16.96
CA ASP A 16 -34.27 33.39 17.56
C ASP A 16 -32.75 33.48 17.33
N ALA A 17 -32.18 32.51 16.61
CA ALA A 17 -30.75 32.45 16.34
C ALA A 17 -30.36 33.21 15.07
N HIS A 18 -29.16 33.77 15.07
CA HIS A 18 -28.61 34.54 13.97
C HIS A 18 -27.42 33.83 13.35
N VAL A 19 -27.48 33.60 12.04
CA VAL A 19 -26.40 32.96 11.26
C VAL A 19 -25.52 34.08 10.68
N CYS A 20 -24.23 34.04 11.03
CA CYS A 20 -23.22 34.95 10.49
C CYS A 20 -22.64 34.46 9.15
N SER A 21 -22.00 35.38 8.43
CA SER A 21 -21.34 35.07 7.14
C SER A 21 -20.24 34.02 7.23
N ASP A 22 -19.67 33.80 8.42
CA ASP A 22 -18.67 32.76 8.71
C ASP A 22 -19.31 31.42 9.18
N GLN A 23 -20.62 31.26 8.98
CA GLN A 23 -21.43 30.11 9.39
C GLN A 23 -21.57 29.90 10.91
N ARG A 24 -21.07 30.81 11.74
CA ARG A 24 -21.31 30.75 13.18
C ARG A 24 -22.72 31.17 13.49
N ILE A 25 -23.32 30.54 14.51
CA ILE A 25 -24.69 30.80 14.94
C ILE A 25 -24.66 31.32 16.37
N TYR A 26 -25.33 32.41 16.58
CA TYR A 26 -25.40 33.10 17.85
C TYR A 26 -26.83 33.34 18.28
N ILE A 27 -27.08 33.31 19.59
CA ILE A 27 -28.30 33.79 20.23
C ILE A 27 -27.98 35.05 21.02
N VAL A 28 -28.88 36.00 21.00
CA VAL A 28 -28.79 37.19 21.83
C VAL A 28 -29.33 36.89 23.23
N ASN A 29 -28.63 37.31 24.26
CA ASN A 29 -29.05 37.11 25.65
C ASN A 29 -30.38 37.85 25.91
N GLU A 30 -31.36 37.21 26.56
CA GLU A 30 -32.78 37.57 26.65
C GLU A 30 -33.10 38.99 27.19
N LYS A 31 -32.15 39.75 27.61
CA LYS A 31 -32.37 41.07 28.22
C LYS A 31 -32.01 42.26 27.33
N ARG A 32 -31.58 42.06 26.07
CA ARG A 32 -31.23 43.17 25.19
C ARG A 32 -31.76 43.00 23.80
N TYR A 33 -32.59 43.94 23.37
CA TYR A 33 -33.10 43.99 22.00
C TYR A 33 -31.99 44.25 20.99
N TYR A 34 -32.09 43.63 19.84
CA TYR A 34 -31.34 43.97 18.64
C TYR A 34 -31.61 45.45 18.31
N GLN A 35 -30.68 46.34 18.62
CA GLN A 35 -30.71 47.67 18.05
C GLN A 35 -29.98 47.64 16.71
N GLN A 36 -30.62 48.23 15.70
CA GLN A 36 -30.13 48.27 14.31
C GLN A 36 -28.75 48.92 14.13
N LEU A 37 -28.12 49.44 15.16
CA LEU A 37 -26.94 50.30 15.06
C LEU A 37 -25.72 49.91 15.91
N GLY A 38 -25.74 48.83 16.61
CA GLY A 38 -24.58 48.51 17.43
C GLY A 38 -24.67 47.14 18.08
N TYR A 39 -24.21 46.19 17.38
CA TYR A 39 -24.12 44.83 17.91
C TYR A 39 -22.93 44.75 18.86
N ASN A 40 -23.17 44.69 20.15
CA ASN A 40 -22.10 44.37 21.09
C ASN A 40 -21.83 42.86 21.05
N MET A 41 -20.67 42.49 20.61
CA MET A 41 -20.28 41.07 20.48
C MET A 41 -20.30 40.34 21.82
N ASP A 42 -20.14 41.04 22.92
CA ASP A 42 -20.13 40.48 24.28
C ASP A 42 -21.51 40.02 24.76
N ASP A 43 -22.59 40.49 24.09
CA ASP A 43 -23.96 40.11 24.40
C ASP A 43 -24.45 38.88 23.62
N ARG A 44 -23.58 38.25 22.82
CA ARG A 44 -23.92 37.11 22.00
C ARG A 44 -23.37 35.82 22.58
N VAL A 45 -24.21 34.80 22.64
CA VAL A 45 -23.79 33.45 22.98
C VAL A 45 -23.66 32.64 21.70
N TRP A 46 -22.45 32.20 21.41
CA TRP A 46 -22.20 31.32 20.30
C TRP A 46 -22.72 29.92 20.62
N ILE A 47 -23.62 29.39 19.77
CA ILE A 47 -24.33 28.12 20.00
C ILE A 47 -23.98 27.02 19.02
N GLY A 48 -23.34 27.32 17.90
CA GLY A 48 -22.97 26.28 16.94
C GLY A 48 -22.53 26.81 15.60
N LYS A 49 -22.43 25.91 14.62
CA LYS A 49 -22.03 26.18 13.24
C LYS A 49 -23.06 25.64 12.26
N ALA A 50 -23.50 26.48 11.32
CA ALA A 50 -24.47 26.10 10.29
C ALA A 50 -23.96 24.97 9.40
N VAL A 51 -24.84 24.02 9.09
CA VAL A 51 -24.66 22.94 8.12
C VAL A 51 -25.49 23.23 6.87
N SER A 52 -26.72 23.74 7.06
CA SER A 52 -27.63 24.17 6.01
C SER A 52 -28.35 25.46 6.44
N GLU A 53 -29.30 25.94 5.65
CA GLU A 53 -30.12 27.10 6.00
C GLU A 53 -30.96 26.87 7.27
N HIS A 54 -31.27 25.64 7.62
CA HIS A 54 -32.15 25.30 8.73
C HIS A 54 -31.49 24.43 9.80
N THR A 55 -30.25 23.97 9.60
CA THR A 55 -29.61 23.02 10.51
C THR A 55 -28.19 23.44 10.89
N MET A 56 -27.77 23.02 12.09
CA MET A 56 -26.43 23.33 12.62
C MET A 56 -25.83 22.22 13.46
N HIS A 57 -24.51 22.22 13.59
CA HIS A 57 -23.80 21.48 14.63
C HIS A 57 -23.79 22.30 15.92
N PRO A 58 -24.36 21.81 17.03
CA PRO A 58 -24.40 22.52 18.29
C PRO A 58 -23.05 22.50 19.01
N ASN A 59 -22.83 23.48 19.86
CA ASN A 59 -21.73 23.47 20.82
C ASN A 59 -22.23 23.24 22.25
N ASP A 60 -21.33 23.30 23.22
CA ASP A 60 -21.66 23.07 24.63
C ASP A 60 -22.64 24.09 25.18
N ASN A 61 -22.62 25.35 24.70
CA ASN A 61 -23.56 26.39 25.11
C ASN A 61 -24.99 26.09 24.64
N TYR A 62 -25.15 25.55 23.42
CA TYR A 62 -26.44 25.06 22.93
C TYR A 62 -26.96 23.93 23.79
N LYS A 63 -26.10 22.93 24.06
CA LYS A 63 -26.46 21.75 24.86
C LYS A 63 -26.87 22.12 26.29
N GLU A 64 -26.22 23.10 26.87
CA GLU A 64 -26.57 23.57 28.20
C GLU A 64 -27.93 24.32 28.23
N ARG A 65 -28.16 25.19 27.23
CA ARG A 65 -29.38 26.01 27.13
C ARG A 65 -30.62 25.19 26.74
N TYR A 66 -30.45 24.24 25.83
CA TYR A 66 -31.54 23.41 25.29
C TYR A 66 -31.50 21.95 25.78
N ARG A 67 -31.00 21.73 27.00
CA ARG A 67 -30.85 20.38 27.56
C ARG A 67 -32.13 19.55 27.52
N ASP A 68 -33.26 20.14 27.86
CA ASP A 68 -34.55 19.45 27.88
C ASP A 68 -35.09 19.17 26.47
N SER A 69 -34.84 20.08 25.53
CA SER A 69 -35.17 19.89 24.12
C SER A 69 -34.30 18.81 23.46
N LEU A 70 -33.01 18.72 23.86
CA LEU A 70 -32.12 17.65 23.39
C LEU A 70 -32.51 16.27 23.92
N GLN A 71 -33.08 16.17 25.12
CA GLN A 71 -33.60 14.90 25.62
C GLN A 71 -34.84 14.42 24.85
N SER A 72 -35.65 15.32 24.34
CA SER A 72 -36.77 15.02 23.46
C SER A 72 -36.34 14.78 22.01
N VAL A 73 -35.31 15.45 21.55
CA VAL A 73 -34.75 15.39 20.19
C VAL A 73 -33.91 14.11 19.96
N THR A 74 -33.31 13.55 21.01
CA THR A 74 -32.59 12.27 20.91
C THR A 74 -33.48 11.09 20.52
N HIS A 75 -34.80 11.26 20.50
CA HIS A 75 -35.74 10.24 20.01
C HIS A 75 -36.44 10.58 18.68
N LEU A 76 -36.34 11.81 18.16
CA LEU A 76 -37.15 12.24 17.01
C LEU A 76 -36.38 12.78 15.81
N ASN A 77 -35.15 13.27 15.97
CA ASN A 77 -34.34 13.78 14.85
C ASN A 77 -32.90 13.26 14.96
N LEU A 78 -32.73 11.96 14.87
CA LEU A 78 -31.47 11.43 14.37
C LEU A 78 -31.33 12.00 12.96
N PRO A 79 -30.25 12.73 12.63
CA PRO A 79 -30.00 13.13 11.26
C PRO A 79 -30.16 11.90 10.41
N GLU A 80 -30.68 12.05 9.18
CA GLU A 80 -30.73 10.95 8.23
C GLU A 80 -29.38 10.26 8.24
N TYR A 81 -29.24 9.20 9.04
CA TYR A 81 -28.00 8.43 9.07
C TYR A 81 -27.87 7.81 7.69
N THR A 82 -27.05 8.46 6.91
CA THR A 82 -26.65 7.97 5.60
C THR A 82 -25.37 7.17 5.80
N LEU A 83 -25.43 5.88 5.52
CA LEU A 83 -24.25 5.02 5.50
C LEU A 83 -23.82 4.77 4.06
N ARG A 84 -22.55 4.97 3.77
CA ARG A 84 -21.95 4.58 2.50
C ARG A 84 -21.78 3.06 2.48
N VAL A 85 -22.35 2.39 1.49
CA VAL A 85 -22.40 0.92 1.42
C VAL A 85 -21.71 0.36 0.19
N GLY A 86 -21.53 1.15 -0.87
CA GLY A 86 -21.06 0.61 -2.15
C GLY A 86 -19.69 -0.04 -2.06
N LEU A 87 -18.74 0.58 -1.35
CA LEU A 87 -17.41 -0.01 -1.19
C LEU A 87 -17.43 -1.27 -0.31
N TYR A 88 -18.27 -1.30 0.73
CA TYR A 88 -18.53 -2.50 1.53
C TYR A 88 -19.01 -3.65 0.65
N CYS A 89 -20.04 -3.40 -0.18
CA CYS A 89 -20.58 -4.39 -1.10
C CYS A 89 -19.52 -4.90 -2.08
N GLY A 90 -18.72 -3.98 -2.64
CA GLY A 90 -17.63 -4.33 -3.55
C GLY A 90 -16.54 -5.19 -2.90
N CYS A 91 -16.09 -4.81 -1.70
CA CYS A 91 -15.11 -5.59 -0.95
C CYS A 91 -15.66 -6.97 -0.57
N LEU A 92 -16.90 -7.03 -0.11
CA LEU A 92 -17.55 -8.30 0.28
C LEU A 92 -17.75 -9.22 -0.93
N SER A 93 -18.24 -8.70 -2.07
CA SER A 93 -18.43 -9.48 -3.29
C SER A 93 -17.14 -10.18 -3.72
N ILE A 94 -16.04 -9.42 -3.84
CA ILE A 94 -14.75 -9.98 -4.23
C ILE A 94 -14.20 -10.94 -3.19
N ALA A 95 -14.24 -10.57 -1.91
CA ALA A 95 -13.72 -11.42 -0.86
C ALA A 95 -14.47 -12.76 -0.76
N ARG A 96 -15.75 -12.79 -1.13
CA ARG A 96 -16.54 -14.03 -1.20
C ARG A 96 -16.23 -14.87 -2.43
N GLU A 97 -16.21 -14.28 -3.62
CA GLU A 97 -15.89 -15.03 -4.84
C GLU A 97 -14.50 -15.67 -4.80
N LEU A 98 -13.55 -14.99 -4.14
CA LEU A 98 -12.21 -15.53 -3.90
C LEU A 98 -12.12 -16.45 -2.68
N GLU A 99 -13.23 -16.71 -2.00
CA GLU A 99 -13.32 -17.43 -0.72
C GLU A 99 -12.44 -16.82 0.39
N LEU A 100 -11.93 -15.63 0.17
CA LEU A 100 -11.05 -14.87 1.06
C LEU A 100 -11.75 -14.54 2.40
N TYR A 101 -13.03 -14.15 2.34
CA TYR A 101 -13.82 -13.83 3.54
C TYR A 101 -13.97 -15.05 4.45
N GLN A 102 -14.26 -16.21 3.87
CA GLN A 102 -14.40 -17.48 4.60
C GLN A 102 -13.06 -17.90 5.23
N ASP A 103 -11.95 -17.76 4.49
CA ASP A 103 -10.63 -18.09 4.99
C ASP A 103 -10.21 -17.16 6.14
N LEU A 104 -10.47 -15.85 6.03
CA LEU A 104 -10.22 -14.91 7.13
C LEU A 104 -10.99 -15.31 8.40
N HIS A 105 -12.28 -15.65 8.28
CA HIS A 105 -13.08 -16.09 9.40
C HIS A 105 -12.57 -17.40 10.02
N THR A 106 -12.12 -18.34 9.20
CA THR A 106 -11.60 -19.63 9.65
C THR A 106 -10.31 -19.48 10.44
N TYR A 107 -9.39 -18.65 9.98
CA TYR A 107 -8.06 -18.55 10.58
C TYR A 107 -7.94 -17.49 11.67
N PHE A 108 -8.70 -16.39 11.60
CA PHE A 108 -8.61 -15.29 12.56
C PHE A 108 -9.80 -15.22 13.53
N GLY A 109 -10.87 -15.95 13.26
CA GLY A 109 -12.15 -15.81 13.97
C GLY A 109 -12.95 -14.58 13.50
N PRO A 110 -14.25 -14.52 13.84
CA PRO A 110 -15.16 -13.51 13.27
C PRO A 110 -14.76 -12.06 13.55
N GLU A 111 -14.36 -11.74 14.77
CA GLU A 111 -14.03 -10.38 15.18
C GLU A 111 -12.77 -9.87 14.47
N SER A 112 -11.68 -10.65 14.49
CA SER A 112 -10.42 -10.27 13.85
C SER A 112 -10.52 -10.28 12.33
N ALA A 113 -11.27 -11.22 11.74
CA ALA A 113 -11.52 -11.27 10.30
C ALA A 113 -12.26 -10.02 9.81
N ASN A 114 -13.31 -9.61 10.54
CA ASN A 114 -14.07 -8.41 10.22
C ASN A 114 -13.23 -7.14 10.41
N LEU A 115 -12.36 -7.07 11.43
CA LEU A 115 -11.42 -5.97 11.61
C LEU A 115 -10.41 -5.89 10.45
N ILE A 116 -9.88 -7.03 10.01
CA ILE A 116 -8.98 -7.09 8.84
C ILE A 116 -9.69 -6.57 7.59
N MET A 117 -10.95 -6.98 7.35
CA MET A 117 -11.74 -6.50 6.22
C MET A 117 -12.04 -5.00 6.32
N ASP A 118 -12.42 -4.50 7.48
CA ASP A 118 -12.68 -3.08 7.70
C ASP A 118 -11.44 -2.22 7.49
N PHE A 119 -10.29 -2.68 7.99
CA PHE A 119 -9.04 -1.94 7.84
C PHE A 119 -8.48 -2.04 6.42
N ALA A 120 -8.71 -3.15 5.71
CA ALA A 120 -8.41 -3.28 4.28
C ALA A 120 -9.29 -2.32 3.45
N MET A 121 -10.59 -2.26 3.74
CA MET A 121 -11.52 -1.31 3.11
C MET A 121 -11.14 0.15 3.39
N TYR A 122 -10.76 0.47 4.63
CA TYR A 122 -10.21 1.78 5.01
C TYR A 122 -8.99 2.16 4.17
N SER A 123 -8.04 1.22 4.02
CA SER A 123 -6.84 1.46 3.22
C SER A 123 -7.18 1.72 1.74
N ILE A 124 -8.17 1.04 1.19
CA ILE A 124 -8.65 1.23 -0.19
C ILE A 124 -9.36 2.59 -0.35
N ALA A 125 -10.23 2.96 0.61
CA ALA A 125 -11.01 4.19 0.57
C ALA A 125 -10.13 5.44 0.74
N GLU A 126 -9.35 5.46 1.82
CA GLU A 126 -8.64 6.64 2.29
C GLU A 126 -7.16 6.69 1.88
N LYS A 127 -6.65 5.62 1.25
CA LYS A 127 -5.23 5.47 0.90
C LYS A 127 -4.33 5.69 2.12
N SER A 128 -4.76 5.19 3.26
CA SER A 128 -4.14 5.38 4.57
C SER A 128 -4.12 4.09 5.37
N ASN A 129 -3.13 3.96 6.24
CA ASN A 129 -3.05 2.92 7.26
C ASN A 129 -2.94 3.51 8.68
N VAL A 130 -3.34 4.76 8.86
CA VAL A 130 -3.25 5.49 10.13
C VAL A 130 -4.44 5.15 11.01
N ALA A 131 -4.25 4.31 12.04
CA ALA A 131 -5.34 3.85 12.91
C ALA A 131 -6.01 5.00 13.67
N LYS A 132 -5.27 6.07 13.99
CA LYS A 132 -5.81 7.26 14.65
C LYS A 132 -6.92 7.94 13.83
N ASP A 133 -6.80 7.92 12.50
CA ASP A 133 -7.75 8.59 11.61
C ASP A 133 -8.91 7.66 11.23
N TYR A 134 -8.78 6.35 11.49
CA TYR A 134 -9.73 5.31 11.09
C TYR A 134 -11.15 5.59 11.60
N GLN A 135 -11.31 5.88 12.89
CA GLN A 135 -12.64 6.04 13.50
C GLN A 135 -13.43 7.17 12.84
N GLY A 136 -12.79 8.32 12.62
CA GLY A 136 -13.43 9.47 11.97
C GLY A 136 -13.71 9.22 10.48
N ALA A 137 -12.74 8.63 9.78
CA ALA A 137 -12.85 8.37 8.35
C ALA A 137 -13.91 7.32 7.99
N MET A 138 -14.15 6.36 8.89
CA MET A 138 -15.05 5.23 8.63
C MET A 138 -16.41 5.33 9.32
N ALA A 139 -16.67 6.43 10.04
CA ALA A 139 -17.88 6.60 10.86
C ALA A 139 -19.19 6.59 10.05
N ASP A 140 -19.15 7.06 8.81
CA ASP A 140 -20.28 7.16 7.89
C ASP A 140 -20.36 6.00 6.87
N ARG A 141 -19.56 4.94 7.07
CA ARG A 141 -19.52 3.75 6.20
C ARG A 141 -20.11 2.54 6.90
N MET A 142 -20.72 1.68 6.12
CA MET A 142 -21.07 0.36 6.59
C MET A 142 -19.80 -0.46 6.84
N LEU A 143 -19.73 -1.13 7.99
CA LEU A 143 -18.57 -1.86 8.45
C LEU A 143 -18.89 -3.32 8.76
N PHE A 144 -17.92 -4.20 8.54
CA PHE A 144 -18.02 -5.63 8.86
C PHE A 144 -18.19 -5.85 10.37
N LEU A 145 -17.48 -5.07 11.20
CA LEU A 145 -17.63 -5.04 12.67
C LEU A 145 -18.89 -4.30 13.14
N GLY A 146 -19.54 -3.55 12.25
CA GLY A 146 -20.75 -2.80 12.56
C GLY A 146 -20.56 -1.43 13.18
N ARG A 147 -19.37 -1.09 13.61
CA ARG A 147 -19.00 0.24 14.10
C ARG A 147 -17.51 0.50 13.96
N ALA A 148 -17.13 1.75 13.85
CA ALA A 148 -15.73 2.16 13.86
C ALA A 148 -15.20 2.19 15.31
N TYR A 149 -14.10 1.48 15.54
CA TYR A 149 -13.44 1.42 16.85
C TYR A 149 -12.32 2.45 16.96
N SER A 150 -11.95 2.78 18.21
CA SER A 150 -10.85 3.69 18.50
C SER A 150 -9.48 3.10 18.13
N ASP A 151 -8.50 3.99 17.93
CA ASP A 151 -7.11 3.59 17.70
C ASP A 151 -6.56 2.62 18.77
N SER A 152 -6.80 2.93 20.04
CA SER A 152 -6.32 2.09 21.16
C SER A 152 -6.87 0.66 21.07
N TRP A 153 -8.15 0.50 20.75
CA TRP A 153 -8.77 -0.81 20.60
C TRP A 153 -8.19 -1.58 19.41
N ILE A 154 -7.98 -0.88 18.26
CA ILE A 154 -7.37 -1.48 17.06
C ILE A 154 -5.94 -1.92 17.34
N GLN A 155 -5.14 -1.06 17.99
CA GLN A 155 -3.75 -1.37 18.32
C GLN A 155 -3.64 -2.57 19.26
N GLU A 156 -4.54 -2.68 20.26
CA GLU A 156 -4.59 -3.84 21.14
C GLU A 156 -4.85 -5.13 20.36
N ARG A 157 -5.84 -5.13 19.44
CA ARG A 157 -6.14 -6.30 18.61
C ARG A 157 -4.97 -6.69 17.71
N PHE A 158 -4.32 -5.70 17.10
CA PHE A 158 -3.15 -5.94 16.24
C PHE A 158 -1.92 -6.44 17.02
N SER A 159 -1.79 -6.06 18.30
CA SER A 159 -0.63 -6.44 19.10
C SER A 159 -0.81 -7.73 19.89
N ASN A 160 -2.04 -8.05 20.30
CA ASN A 160 -2.28 -9.08 21.32
C ASN A 160 -3.24 -10.20 20.89
N VAL A 161 -4.07 -10.00 19.86
CA VAL A 161 -5.13 -10.96 19.49
C VAL A 161 -4.80 -11.72 18.21
N ILE A 162 -4.41 -11.02 17.15
CA ILE A 162 -3.99 -11.65 15.90
C ILE A 162 -2.58 -12.21 16.09
N THR A 163 -2.33 -13.46 15.75
CA THR A 163 -1.04 -14.12 15.97
C THR A 163 -0.29 -14.37 14.66
N ASP A 164 1.05 -14.48 14.74
CA ASP A 164 1.90 -14.82 13.58
C ASP A 164 1.53 -16.18 12.96
N ASN A 165 1.12 -17.15 13.80
CA ASN A 165 0.68 -18.47 13.32
C ASN A 165 -0.61 -18.37 12.50
N GLN A 166 -1.56 -17.51 12.89
CA GLN A 166 -2.78 -17.28 12.12
C GLN A 166 -2.46 -16.64 10.77
N ILE A 167 -1.57 -15.64 10.75
CA ILE A 167 -1.11 -15.00 9.51
C ILE A 167 -0.48 -16.03 8.57
N GLN A 168 0.41 -16.88 9.09
CA GLN A 168 1.08 -17.90 8.28
C GLN A 168 0.10 -18.94 7.75
N ALA A 169 -0.80 -19.43 8.60
CA ALA A 169 -1.82 -20.39 8.20
C ALA A 169 -2.77 -19.83 7.11
N PHE A 170 -3.16 -18.57 7.25
CA PHE A 170 -3.94 -17.86 6.23
C PHE A 170 -3.18 -17.74 4.90
N LYS A 171 -1.90 -17.33 4.92
CA LYS A 171 -1.09 -17.23 3.70
C LYS A 171 -0.91 -18.59 2.99
N ILE A 172 -0.73 -19.66 3.75
CA ILE A 172 -0.70 -21.03 3.21
C ILE A 172 -2.04 -21.40 2.57
N GLN A 173 -3.15 -21.08 3.21
CA GLN A 173 -4.48 -21.32 2.64
C GLN A 173 -4.70 -20.51 1.36
N TRP A 174 -4.28 -19.25 1.34
CA TRP A 174 -4.33 -18.42 0.13
C TRP A 174 -3.52 -19.03 -1.03
N LEU A 175 -2.33 -19.58 -0.76
CA LEU A 175 -1.56 -20.32 -1.75
C LEU A 175 -2.33 -21.52 -2.31
N ARG A 176 -3.05 -22.28 -1.46
CA ARG A 176 -3.91 -23.39 -1.91
C ARG A 176 -5.05 -22.89 -2.81
N ARG A 177 -5.64 -21.72 -2.51
CA ARG A 177 -6.63 -21.07 -3.39
C ARG A 177 -6.01 -20.70 -4.74
N CYS A 178 -4.80 -20.13 -4.73
CA CYS A 178 -4.07 -19.85 -5.96
C CYS A 178 -3.81 -21.11 -6.78
N LYS A 179 -3.42 -22.23 -6.14
CA LYS A 179 -3.24 -23.52 -6.80
C LYS A 179 -4.54 -23.99 -7.48
N ALA A 180 -5.65 -23.96 -6.75
CA ALA A 180 -6.96 -24.35 -7.28
C ALA A 180 -7.45 -23.45 -8.43
N SER A 181 -6.98 -22.19 -8.52
CA SER A 181 -7.32 -21.24 -9.58
C SER A 181 -6.36 -21.25 -10.78
N GLY A 182 -5.49 -22.27 -10.93
CA GLY A 182 -4.65 -22.46 -12.11
C GLY A 182 -3.34 -21.66 -12.12
N ILE A 183 -2.71 -21.45 -10.96
CA ILE A 183 -1.39 -20.76 -10.88
C ILE A 183 -0.27 -21.48 -11.66
N GLU A 184 -0.46 -22.72 -12.04
CA GLU A 184 0.57 -23.54 -12.73
C GLU A 184 0.97 -22.99 -14.10
N GLU A 185 0.09 -22.23 -14.74
CA GLU A 185 0.29 -21.65 -16.07
C GLU A 185 0.87 -20.22 -16.06
N VAL A 186 1.23 -19.69 -14.88
CA VAL A 186 1.65 -18.28 -14.75
C VAL A 186 3.11 -18.12 -14.37
N TRP A 187 3.68 -16.99 -14.80
CA TRP A 187 4.94 -16.46 -14.29
C TRP A 187 4.68 -15.67 -13.02
N ILE A 188 5.52 -15.85 -12.00
CA ILE A 188 5.47 -15.09 -10.76
C ILE A 188 6.61 -14.07 -10.75
N CYS A 189 6.27 -12.81 -10.60
CA CYS A 189 7.22 -11.72 -10.44
C CYS A 189 7.48 -11.51 -8.95
N ILE A 190 8.73 -11.67 -8.52
CA ILE A 190 9.15 -11.50 -7.14
C ILE A 190 10.12 -10.31 -7.08
N ASP A 191 9.81 -9.37 -6.19
CA ASP A 191 10.65 -8.19 -5.97
C ASP A 191 10.71 -7.85 -4.48
N GLY A 192 11.78 -7.20 -4.07
CA GLY A 192 12.03 -6.70 -2.73
C GLY A 192 11.93 -5.19 -2.63
N SER A 193 11.45 -4.70 -1.51
CA SER A 193 11.40 -3.28 -1.19
C SER A 193 11.70 -3.06 0.28
N ASN A 194 11.81 -1.80 0.68
CA ASN A 194 11.91 -1.44 2.09
C ASN A 194 11.05 -0.22 2.41
N ASN A 195 10.70 -0.11 3.67
CA ASN A 195 10.02 1.03 4.25
C ASN A 195 10.84 1.59 5.42
N ASP A 196 10.77 2.91 5.60
CA ASP A 196 11.32 3.56 6.78
C ASP A 196 10.65 3.02 8.05
N CYS A 197 11.44 2.74 9.08
CA CYS A 197 10.95 2.25 10.36
C CYS A 197 11.57 3.06 11.50
N ASN A 198 10.72 3.82 12.18
CA ASN A 198 11.14 4.61 13.34
C ASN A 198 10.91 3.86 14.67
N ALA A 199 10.39 2.63 14.63
CA ALA A 199 10.21 1.80 15.79
C ALA A 199 11.57 1.30 16.31
N GLN A 200 11.70 1.23 17.64
CA GLN A 200 12.87 0.65 18.29
C GLN A 200 12.66 -0.87 18.40
N ILE A 201 12.90 -1.56 17.32
CA ILE A 201 12.81 -3.02 17.20
C ILE A 201 14.10 -3.56 16.58
N ASP A 202 14.46 -4.76 16.96
CA ASP A 202 15.73 -5.40 16.55
C ASP A 202 15.79 -5.68 15.04
N GLU A 203 14.63 -5.81 14.38
CA GLU A 203 14.52 -6.04 12.94
C GLU A 203 14.67 -4.77 12.10
N ALA A 204 14.53 -3.59 12.72
CA ALA A 204 14.73 -2.31 12.02
C ALA A 204 16.20 -1.93 12.03
N GLU A 205 16.88 -2.09 10.91
CA GLU A 205 18.30 -1.86 10.75
C GLU A 205 18.61 -0.73 9.76
N LYS A 206 19.81 -0.14 9.89
CA LYS A 206 20.30 0.83 8.91
C LYS A 206 20.52 0.15 7.57
N GLY A 207 20.04 0.76 6.50
CA GLY A 207 20.20 0.25 5.15
C GLY A 207 19.99 1.34 4.11
N LYS A 208 20.03 0.96 2.84
CA LYS A 208 19.74 1.88 1.73
C LYS A 208 18.22 2.09 1.64
N ALA A 209 17.71 3.08 2.38
CA ALA A 209 16.30 3.44 2.34
C ALA A 209 15.90 3.91 0.93
N LYS A 210 14.84 3.34 0.37
CA LYS A 210 14.26 3.83 -0.91
C LYS A 210 13.67 5.25 -0.80
N SER A 211 13.48 5.75 0.43
CA SER A 211 13.11 7.14 0.71
C SER A 211 14.28 8.12 0.64
N HIS A 212 15.51 7.62 0.45
CA HIS A 212 16.78 8.39 0.53
C HIS A 212 17.04 9.08 1.88
N LYS A 213 16.32 8.66 2.95
CA LYS A 213 16.53 9.14 4.32
C LYS A 213 17.55 8.25 5.05
N ASN A 214 18.31 8.83 5.97
CA ASN A 214 19.20 8.06 6.84
C ASN A 214 18.41 7.53 8.05
N THR A 215 17.51 6.59 7.81
CA THR A 215 16.64 5.98 8.82
C THR A 215 16.87 4.47 8.87
N ASN A 216 16.41 3.83 9.95
CA ASN A 216 16.29 2.39 9.96
C ASN A 216 15.19 1.97 8.99
N ILE A 217 15.34 0.80 8.40
CA ILE A 217 14.40 0.24 7.43
C ILE A 217 13.97 -1.17 7.84
N ILE A 218 12.82 -1.56 7.35
CA ILE A 218 12.35 -2.96 7.32
C ILE A 218 12.18 -3.35 5.85
N GLY A 219 12.67 -4.55 5.51
CA GLY A 219 12.48 -5.16 4.20
C GLY A 219 11.10 -5.81 4.09
N PHE A 220 10.53 -5.79 2.92
CA PHE A 220 9.35 -6.58 2.58
C PHE A 220 9.39 -7.02 1.12
N MET A 221 8.86 -8.19 0.85
CA MET A 221 8.88 -8.84 -0.45
C MET A 221 7.48 -9.25 -0.86
N TYR A 222 7.17 -9.07 -2.13
CA TYR A 222 5.92 -9.48 -2.73
C TYR A 222 6.18 -10.38 -3.94
N ALA A 223 5.39 -11.45 -4.01
CA ALA A 223 5.24 -12.28 -5.18
C ALA A 223 3.86 -12.02 -5.78
N VAL A 224 3.82 -11.63 -7.04
CA VAL A 224 2.59 -11.39 -7.81
C VAL A 224 2.62 -12.20 -9.09
N ASP A 225 1.47 -12.61 -9.59
CA ASP A 225 1.42 -13.23 -10.90
C ASP A 225 1.55 -12.18 -12.03
N GLN A 226 1.69 -12.65 -13.24
CA GLN A 226 1.80 -11.81 -14.45
C GLN A 226 0.62 -10.85 -14.66
N HIS A 227 -0.51 -11.08 -14.00
CA HIS A 227 -1.71 -10.23 -14.05
C HIS A 227 -1.81 -9.27 -12.87
N GLY A 228 -0.86 -9.33 -11.93
CA GLY A 228 -0.80 -8.49 -10.75
C GLY A 228 -1.62 -9.03 -9.57
N LYS A 229 -2.04 -10.32 -9.58
CA LYS A 229 -2.67 -10.95 -8.42
C LYS A 229 -1.61 -11.22 -7.36
N PRO A 230 -1.76 -10.72 -6.11
CA PRO A 230 -0.84 -11.03 -5.03
C PRO A 230 -0.89 -12.53 -4.68
N ILE A 231 0.26 -13.18 -4.70
CA ILE A 231 0.40 -14.61 -4.42
C ILE A 231 0.93 -14.85 -3.01
N LEU A 232 1.99 -14.13 -2.66
CA LEU A 232 2.63 -14.23 -1.35
C LEU A 232 3.28 -12.90 -0.99
N SER A 233 3.40 -12.64 0.31
CA SER A 233 4.12 -11.50 0.84
C SER A 233 4.88 -11.91 2.09
N SER A 234 6.01 -11.26 2.35
CA SER A 234 6.76 -11.43 3.58
C SER A 234 7.38 -10.12 4.03
N ILE A 235 7.72 -10.09 5.32
CA ILE A 235 8.40 -8.97 5.95
C ILE A 235 9.63 -9.49 6.67
N TYR A 236 10.76 -8.80 6.52
CA TYR A 236 12.04 -9.27 7.00
C TYR A 236 12.92 -8.13 7.51
N ARG A 237 13.99 -8.49 8.17
CA ARG A 237 14.97 -7.61 8.78
C ARG A 237 15.59 -6.65 7.75
N GLY A 238 15.70 -5.37 8.09
CA GLY A 238 16.10 -4.32 7.16
C GLY A 238 17.49 -4.45 6.55
N GLY A 239 18.45 -5.02 7.30
CA GLY A 239 19.80 -5.32 6.82
C GLY A 239 19.96 -6.66 6.10
N ARG A 240 18.88 -7.46 6.04
CA ARG A 240 18.90 -8.76 5.38
C ARG A 240 18.99 -8.63 3.87
N VAL A 241 19.76 -9.50 3.23
CA VAL A 241 19.87 -9.55 1.78
C VAL A 241 18.62 -10.20 1.19
N ASP A 242 18.03 -9.59 0.16
CA ASP A 242 16.79 -10.02 -0.49
C ASP A 242 16.85 -11.49 -0.99
N CYS A 243 18.03 -11.96 -1.40
CA CYS A 243 18.24 -13.36 -1.84
C CYS A 243 17.90 -14.42 -0.77
N LYS A 244 18.09 -14.08 0.51
CA LYS A 244 17.71 -14.99 1.61
C LYS A 244 16.20 -15.10 1.75
N GLU A 245 15.50 -13.99 1.57
CA GLU A 245 14.04 -13.96 1.62
C GLU A 245 13.41 -14.63 0.41
N LEU A 246 14.04 -14.46 -0.77
CA LEU A 246 13.65 -15.18 -1.97
C LEU A 246 13.67 -16.70 -1.71
N SER A 247 14.74 -17.22 -1.08
CA SER A 247 14.83 -18.65 -0.80
C SER A 247 13.71 -19.13 0.14
N GLU A 248 13.37 -18.36 1.16
CA GLU A 248 12.26 -18.71 2.06
C GLU A 248 10.89 -18.69 1.35
N MET A 249 10.66 -17.74 0.44
CA MET A 249 9.45 -17.73 -0.39
C MET A 249 9.36 -18.93 -1.32
N ILE A 250 10.45 -19.26 -2.01
CA ILE A 250 10.51 -20.41 -2.92
C ILE A 250 10.31 -21.72 -2.14
N ASP A 251 10.92 -21.87 -0.97
CA ASP A 251 10.72 -23.04 -0.11
C ASP A 251 9.26 -23.18 0.32
N LEU A 252 8.59 -22.10 0.65
CA LEU A 252 7.17 -22.12 1.01
C LEU A 252 6.29 -22.56 -0.18
N LEU A 253 6.55 -22.03 -1.38
CA LEU A 253 5.86 -22.44 -2.60
C LEU A 253 6.05 -23.94 -2.84
N LYS A 254 7.28 -24.45 -2.67
CA LYS A 254 7.62 -25.85 -2.82
C LYS A 254 6.94 -26.73 -1.76
N GLN A 255 6.96 -26.33 -0.48
CA GLN A 255 6.28 -27.03 0.61
C GLN A 255 4.76 -27.12 0.39
N CYS A 256 4.17 -26.10 -0.21
CA CYS A 256 2.75 -26.08 -0.58
C CYS A 256 2.48 -26.81 -1.92
N GLU A 257 3.49 -27.43 -2.53
CA GLU A 257 3.41 -28.10 -3.83
C GLU A 257 2.85 -27.18 -4.93
N ILE A 258 3.21 -25.89 -4.87
CA ILE A 258 2.79 -24.93 -5.89
C ILE A 258 3.71 -25.08 -7.09
N LYS A 259 3.15 -25.54 -8.20
CA LYS A 259 3.81 -25.53 -9.49
C LYS A 259 3.52 -24.23 -10.19
N ILE A 260 4.54 -23.56 -10.68
CA ILE A 260 4.46 -22.33 -11.45
C ILE A 260 5.24 -22.49 -12.74
N LYS A 261 4.92 -21.70 -13.75
CA LYS A 261 5.66 -21.71 -15.01
C LYS A 261 7.11 -21.25 -14.81
N GLY A 262 7.31 -20.24 -13.98
CA GLY A 262 8.63 -19.74 -13.63
C GLY A 262 8.58 -18.43 -12.83
N VAL A 263 9.76 -17.91 -12.52
CA VAL A 263 9.93 -16.65 -11.79
C VAL A 263 10.64 -15.58 -12.62
N VAL A 264 10.21 -14.34 -12.46
CA VAL A 264 10.85 -13.15 -13.03
C VAL A 264 11.46 -12.35 -11.90
N LEU A 265 12.76 -12.09 -11.97
CA LEU A 265 13.52 -11.48 -10.88
C LEU A 265 14.32 -10.25 -11.37
N ASP A 266 14.46 -9.25 -10.50
CA ASP A 266 15.30 -8.07 -10.77
C ASP A 266 16.80 -8.40 -10.60
N ARG A 267 17.64 -7.52 -11.10
CA ARG A 267 19.11 -7.61 -11.01
C ARG A 267 19.65 -7.76 -9.58
N GLY A 268 18.87 -7.41 -8.57
CA GLY A 268 19.20 -7.63 -7.17
C GLY A 268 19.47 -9.10 -6.86
N PHE A 269 18.72 -9.98 -7.50
CA PHE A 269 18.78 -11.43 -7.34
C PHE A 269 19.77 -12.14 -8.30
N CYS A 270 20.54 -11.39 -9.11
CA CYS A 270 21.53 -11.95 -10.01
C CYS A 270 22.79 -12.39 -9.25
N ASP A 271 22.73 -13.56 -8.66
CA ASP A 271 23.85 -14.28 -8.04
C ASP A 271 23.66 -15.80 -8.18
N ILE A 272 24.78 -16.53 -8.06
CA ILE A 272 24.81 -17.98 -8.30
C ILE A 272 23.86 -18.74 -7.38
N LYS A 273 23.77 -18.35 -6.10
CA LYS A 273 22.95 -19.05 -5.10
C LYS A 273 21.46 -18.91 -5.39
N SER A 274 21.03 -17.70 -5.77
CA SER A 274 19.64 -17.45 -6.17
C SER A 274 19.25 -18.28 -7.39
N ILE A 275 20.13 -18.36 -8.39
CA ILE A 275 19.90 -19.16 -9.61
C ILE A 275 19.82 -20.66 -9.25
N GLU A 276 20.81 -21.19 -8.54
CA GLU A 276 20.85 -22.60 -8.13
C GLU A 276 19.62 -22.98 -7.27
N PHE A 277 19.16 -22.06 -6.46
CA PHE A 277 18.01 -22.26 -5.59
C PHE A 277 16.70 -22.37 -6.39
N VAL A 278 16.49 -21.48 -7.36
CA VAL A 278 15.32 -21.52 -8.26
C VAL A 278 15.32 -22.77 -9.13
N GLU A 279 16.48 -23.14 -9.69
CA GLU A 279 16.64 -24.37 -10.45
C GLU A 279 16.40 -25.64 -9.61
N GLY A 280 16.91 -25.64 -8.37
CA GLY A 280 16.70 -26.74 -7.42
C GLY A 280 15.23 -26.89 -6.99
N ALA A 281 14.41 -25.85 -7.16
CA ALA A 281 12.97 -25.89 -6.98
C ALA A 281 12.23 -26.41 -8.24
N GLY A 282 12.92 -26.55 -9.37
CA GLY A 282 12.34 -26.99 -10.65
C GLY A 282 11.58 -25.90 -11.38
N TYR A 283 11.82 -24.63 -11.07
CA TYR A 283 11.17 -23.48 -11.70
C TYR A 283 12.04 -22.90 -12.82
N ASP A 284 11.40 -22.48 -13.90
CA ASP A 284 12.05 -21.65 -14.91
C ASP A 284 12.28 -20.24 -14.36
N TYR A 285 13.18 -19.49 -14.98
CA TYR A 285 13.45 -18.12 -14.56
C TYR A 285 13.87 -17.20 -15.70
N VAL A 286 13.59 -15.92 -15.51
CA VAL A 286 14.20 -14.82 -16.24
C VAL A 286 14.70 -13.79 -15.21
N ILE A 287 16.00 -13.50 -15.24
CA ILE A 287 16.67 -12.62 -14.25
C ILE A 287 17.46 -11.54 -14.99
N MET A 288 17.29 -10.27 -14.59
CA MET A 288 18.12 -9.18 -15.12
C MET A 288 19.54 -9.29 -14.57
N MET A 289 20.55 -9.17 -15.44
CA MET A 289 21.94 -9.17 -15.05
C MET A 289 22.40 -7.83 -14.51
N LYS A 290 23.39 -7.87 -13.61
CA LYS A 290 24.16 -6.66 -13.24
C LYS A 290 25.20 -6.37 -14.34
N GLU A 291 25.36 -5.11 -14.70
CA GLU A 291 26.34 -4.67 -15.71
C GLU A 291 27.78 -5.10 -15.38
N THR A 292 28.08 -5.33 -14.09
CA THR A 292 29.39 -5.75 -13.59
C THR A 292 29.63 -7.25 -13.66
N THR A 293 28.67 -8.06 -14.07
CA THR A 293 28.83 -9.52 -14.17
C THR A 293 29.66 -9.91 -15.39
N HIS A 294 30.42 -10.98 -15.26
CA HIS A 294 31.25 -11.51 -16.36
C HIS A 294 30.41 -11.76 -17.62
N GLY A 295 29.27 -12.44 -17.47
CA GLY A 295 28.41 -12.76 -18.60
C GLY A 295 27.84 -11.54 -19.32
N PHE A 296 27.52 -10.44 -18.58
CA PHE A 296 27.13 -9.18 -19.21
C PHE A 296 28.25 -8.60 -20.06
N GLN A 297 29.47 -8.54 -19.49
CA GLN A 297 30.65 -8.00 -20.18
C GLN A 297 31.03 -8.86 -21.41
N GLU A 298 30.88 -10.17 -21.30
CA GLU A 298 31.11 -11.11 -22.42
C GLU A 298 30.09 -10.87 -23.54
N MET A 299 28.80 -10.77 -23.23
CA MET A 299 27.75 -10.44 -24.20
C MET A 299 28.00 -9.09 -24.88
N MET A 300 28.37 -8.07 -24.10
CA MET A 300 28.72 -6.75 -24.66
C MET A 300 29.92 -6.82 -25.61
N LYS A 301 30.94 -7.59 -25.27
CA LYS A 301 32.13 -7.76 -26.11
C LYS A 301 31.83 -8.49 -27.41
N LEU A 302 30.99 -9.51 -27.37
CA LEU A 302 30.69 -10.35 -28.53
C LEU A 302 29.63 -9.71 -29.45
N HIS A 303 28.62 -9.10 -28.90
CA HIS A 303 27.38 -8.81 -29.62
C HIS A 303 26.96 -7.34 -29.69
N ARG A 304 27.65 -6.45 -28.98
CA ARG A 304 27.31 -5.01 -28.97
C ARG A 304 27.19 -4.42 -30.37
N ASP A 305 28.16 -4.74 -31.27
CA ASP A 305 28.21 -4.17 -32.61
C ASP A 305 27.17 -4.78 -33.55
N GLU A 306 26.62 -5.97 -33.22
CA GLU A 306 25.52 -6.59 -33.94
C GLU A 306 24.19 -5.88 -33.68
N LEU A 307 24.03 -5.30 -32.49
CA LEU A 307 22.80 -4.61 -32.05
C LEU A 307 22.70 -3.21 -32.64
N LYS A 308 23.07 -3.04 -33.91
CA LYS A 308 22.78 -1.84 -34.69
C LYS A 308 21.30 -1.85 -35.07
N MET A 309 20.74 -0.68 -35.38
CA MET A 309 19.34 -0.52 -35.81
C MET A 309 19.05 -1.29 -37.12
N THR A 310 19.06 -2.61 -37.05
CA THR A 310 18.78 -3.48 -38.20
C THR A 310 17.48 -4.26 -37.96
N TRP A 311 16.79 -4.57 -39.04
CA TRP A 311 15.57 -5.36 -38.96
C TRP A 311 15.80 -6.78 -38.37
N ARG A 312 17.03 -7.31 -38.50
CA ARG A 312 17.37 -8.67 -38.05
C ARG A 312 17.39 -8.80 -36.52
N THR A 313 17.83 -7.75 -35.85
CA THR A 313 17.93 -7.70 -34.37
C THR A 313 16.76 -6.94 -33.74
N ALA A 314 15.84 -6.40 -34.56
CA ALA A 314 14.71 -5.62 -34.07
C ALA A 314 13.69 -6.48 -33.33
N LEU A 315 13.39 -6.12 -32.10
CA LEU A 315 12.35 -6.74 -31.26
C LEU A 315 11.04 -5.96 -31.30
N GLY A 316 11.08 -4.73 -31.79
CA GLY A 316 9.96 -3.79 -31.84
C GLY A 316 10.16 -2.59 -30.90
N SER A 317 9.38 -1.53 -31.11
CA SER A 317 9.34 -0.33 -30.23
C SER A 317 10.68 0.37 -29.97
N GLY A 318 11.72 0.11 -30.76
CA GLY A 318 13.07 0.66 -30.58
C GLY A 318 13.98 -0.22 -29.75
N LEU A 319 13.56 -1.45 -29.49
CA LEU A 319 14.38 -2.49 -28.86
C LEU A 319 15.07 -3.35 -29.94
N TYR A 320 16.30 -3.71 -29.69
CA TYR A 320 17.13 -4.59 -30.51
C TYR A 320 17.76 -5.64 -29.60
N GLY A 321 17.82 -6.90 -30.00
CA GLY A 321 18.31 -7.96 -29.14
C GLY A 321 18.89 -9.15 -29.88
N THR A 322 19.82 -9.84 -29.21
CA THR A 322 20.41 -11.11 -29.62
C THR A 322 20.54 -12.04 -28.42
N VAL A 323 20.76 -13.33 -28.67
CA VAL A 323 20.86 -14.36 -27.62
C VAL A 323 22.12 -15.17 -27.87
N ASP A 324 22.83 -15.47 -26.78
CA ASP A 324 23.93 -16.42 -26.78
C ASP A 324 24.00 -17.20 -25.46
N THR A 325 24.78 -18.28 -25.45
CA THR A 325 25.06 -19.07 -24.24
C THR A 325 26.44 -18.72 -23.71
N VAL A 326 26.50 -17.94 -22.65
CA VAL A 326 27.74 -17.45 -22.07
C VAL A 326 27.93 -17.90 -20.62
N GLN A 327 29.18 -17.83 -20.16
CA GLN A 327 29.55 -18.08 -18.78
C GLN A 327 29.06 -16.92 -17.92
N LEU A 328 28.23 -17.20 -16.90
CA LEU A 328 27.61 -16.14 -16.10
C LEU A 328 28.57 -15.43 -15.15
N PHE A 329 29.45 -16.20 -14.48
CA PHE A 329 30.34 -15.70 -13.43
C PHE A 329 31.75 -16.16 -13.65
N GLY A 330 32.74 -15.26 -13.58
CA GLY A 330 34.12 -15.52 -13.97
C GLY A 330 34.87 -16.62 -13.18
N LYS A 331 34.35 -17.01 -12.00
CA LYS A 331 34.93 -18.08 -11.17
C LYS A 331 34.13 -19.38 -11.19
N ASN A 332 33.03 -19.41 -11.92
CA ASN A 332 32.11 -20.55 -11.97
C ASN A 332 31.84 -20.89 -13.42
N GLU A 333 31.92 -22.19 -13.78
CA GLU A 333 31.70 -22.68 -15.15
C GLU A 333 30.24 -22.67 -15.59
N LYS A 334 29.33 -22.14 -14.74
CA LYS A 334 27.90 -22.08 -15.05
C LYS A 334 27.64 -21.24 -16.28
N LYS A 335 27.09 -21.88 -17.30
CA LYS A 335 26.61 -21.26 -18.54
C LYS A 335 25.09 -21.20 -18.53
N ALA A 336 24.53 -20.15 -19.10
CA ALA A 336 23.09 -20.04 -19.35
C ALA A 336 22.82 -19.26 -20.63
N CYS A 337 21.60 -19.38 -21.13
CA CYS A 337 21.09 -18.54 -22.19
C CYS A 337 20.96 -17.10 -21.71
N VAL A 338 21.56 -16.16 -22.43
CA VAL A 338 21.54 -14.72 -22.10
C VAL A 338 21.08 -13.94 -23.32
N ALA A 339 20.06 -13.13 -23.14
CA ALA A 339 19.64 -12.14 -24.13
C ALA A 339 20.29 -10.79 -23.81
N LEU A 340 21.10 -10.26 -24.75
CA LEU A 340 21.54 -8.88 -24.70
C LEU A 340 20.55 -8.02 -25.47
N ILE A 341 20.06 -6.96 -24.85
CA ILE A 341 19.05 -6.09 -25.42
C ILE A 341 19.54 -4.65 -25.34
N TRP A 342 19.31 -3.90 -26.40
CA TRP A 342 19.55 -2.47 -26.48
C TRP A 342 18.24 -1.71 -26.68
N ASP A 343 17.89 -0.88 -25.69
CA ASP A 343 16.80 0.08 -25.79
C ASP A 343 17.37 1.38 -26.40
N SER A 344 17.16 1.57 -27.67
CA SER A 344 17.72 2.71 -28.41
C SER A 344 17.17 4.05 -27.94
N LYS A 345 15.90 4.11 -27.52
CA LYS A 345 15.26 5.35 -27.05
C LYS A 345 15.83 5.77 -25.70
N ASN A 346 15.76 4.86 -24.71
CA ASN A 346 16.33 5.09 -23.39
C ASN A 346 17.85 5.24 -23.45
N GLY A 347 18.54 4.56 -24.36
CA GLY A 347 19.97 4.69 -24.58
C GLY A 347 20.36 6.10 -24.97
N VAL A 348 19.73 6.66 -26.00
CA VAL A 348 19.97 8.04 -26.46
C VAL A 348 19.64 9.06 -25.37
N GLU A 349 18.49 8.93 -24.72
CA GLU A 349 18.08 9.85 -23.65
C GLU A 349 19.09 9.84 -22.47
N ARG A 350 19.50 8.66 -22.02
CA ARG A 350 20.49 8.53 -20.93
C ARG A 350 21.89 8.95 -21.33
N SER A 351 22.26 8.80 -22.60
CA SER A 351 23.53 9.30 -23.13
C SER A 351 23.56 10.82 -23.11
N ASN A 352 22.50 11.46 -23.63
CA ASN A 352 22.37 12.91 -23.63
C ASN A 352 22.40 13.45 -22.18
N TYR A 353 21.63 12.83 -21.28
CA TYR A 353 21.62 13.22 -19.87
C TYR A 353 23.03 13.16 -19.23
N LEU A 354 23.82 12.10 -19.49
CA LEU A 354 25.19 11.99 -18.99
C LEU A 354 26.08 13.11 -19.57
N VAL A 355 25.97 13.39 -20.85
CA VAL A 355 26.74 14.48 -21.50
C VAL A 355 26.39 15.82 -20.89
N ASP A 356 25.08 16.13 -20.75
CA ASP A 356 24.61 17.38 -20.17
C ASP A 356 25.06 17.55 -18.69
N GLU A 357 25.03 16.47 -17.91
CA GLU A 357 25.56 16.50 -16.53
C GLU A 357 27.06 16.80 -16.48
N ILE A 358 27.86 16.15 -17.34
CA ILE A 358 29.32 16.38 -17.41
C ILE A 358 29.61 17.81 -17.85
N MET A 359 28.95 18.30 -18.90
CA MET A 359 29.11 19.67 -19.39
C MET A 359 28.75 20.70 -18.32
N SER A 360 27.61 20.54 -17.66
CA SER A 360 27.20 21.44 -16.56
C SER A 360 28.19 21.45 -15.40
N TYR A 361 28.77 20.29 -15.05
CA TYR A 361 29.80 20.23 -14.05
C TYR A 361 31.08 20.93 -14.52
N MET A 362 31.50 20.73 -15.78
CA MET A 362 32.70 21.37 -16.36
C MET A 362 32.59 22.90 -16.34
N GLU A 363 31.41 23.45 -16.69
CA GLU A 363 31.11 24.88 -16.60
C GLU A 363 31.26 25.41 -15.15
N SER A 364 30.72 24.68 -14.19
CA SER A 364 30.82 25.03 -12.77
C SER A 364 32.27 24.95 -12.26
N ALA A 365 33.02 23.93 -12.66
CA ALA A 365 34.43 23.73 -12.30
C ALA A 365 35.32 24.81 -12.92
N ALA A 366 35.05 25.24 -14.14
CA ALA A 366 35.77 26.34 -14.79
C ALA A 366 35.70 27.65 -13.98
N GLY A 367 34.53 27.96 -13.39
CA GLY A 367 34.34 29.10 -12.50
C GLY A 367 35.23 29.00 -11.23
N ILE A 368 35.33 27.80 -10.65
CA ILE A 368 36.19 27.54 -9.46
C ILE A 368 37.68 27.66 -9.83
N ILE A 369 38.06 27.11 -10.97
CA ILE A 369 39.44 27.22 -11.48
C ILE A 369 39.83 28.70 -11.72
N ALA A 370 38.91 29.47 -12.27
CA ALA A 370 39.13 30.90 -12.52
C ALA A 370 39.30 31.70 -11.21
N SER A 371 38.78 31.25 -10.09
CA SER A 371 39.03 31.82 -8.76
C SER A 371 40.34 31.36 -8.12
N GLY A 372 41.11 30.50 -8.78
CA GLY A 372 42.38 29.95 -8.29
C GLY A 372 42.21 28.72 -7.38
N GLU A 373 40.99 28.24 -7.19
CA GLU A 373 40.71 27.09 -6.33
C GLU A 373 40.69 25.77 -7.12
N LYS A 374 41.01 24.66 -6.41
CA LYS A 374 40.93 23.32 -6.98
C LYS A 374 39.47 22.83 -6.93
N PRO A 375 38.85 22.52 -8.08
CA PRO A 375 37.51 21.95 -8.08
C PRO A 375 37.52 20.53 -7.48
N SER A 376 36.47 20.21 -6.71
CA SER A 376 36.28 18.87 -6.14
C SER A 376 35.36 18.04 -7.05
N ILE A 377 35.89 17.00 -7.69
CA ILE A 377 35.12 16.13 -8.57
C ILE A 377 34.20 15.26 -7.72
N PRO A 378 32.86 15.31 -7.96
CA PRO A 378 31.92 14.38 -7.35
C PRO A 378 32.28 12.93 -7.68
N ALA A 379 32.12 12.01 -6.71
CA ALA A 379 32.50 10.60 -6.87
C ALA A 379 31.91 9.92 -8.12
N LYS A 380 30.73 10.36 -8.58
CA LYS A 380 30.07 9.85 -9.79
C LYS A 380 30.79 10.23 -11.10
N TYR A 381 31.65 11.25 -11.08
CA TYR A 381 32.37 11.73 -12.27
C TYR A 381 33.87 11.43 -12.24
N THR A 382 34.45 10.93 -11.14
CA THR A 382 35.87 10.63 -11.01
C THR A 382 36.38 9.61 -12.04
N LYS A 383 35.51 8.85 -12.66
CA LYS A 383 35.87 7.94 -13.76
C LYS A 383 36.04 8.67 -15.10
N TYR A 384 35.44 9.84 -15.26
CA TYR A 384 35.37 10.57 -16.54
C TYR A 384 36.19 11.85 -16.54
N LEU A 385 36.51 12.38 -15.36
CA LEU A 385 37.18 13.66 -15.18
C LEU A 385 38.30 13.55 -14.19
N ASP A 386 39.44 14.26 -14.49
CA ASP A 386 40.55 14.46 -13.58
C ASP A 386 40.85 15.96 -13.43
N VAL A 387 41.45 16.36 -12.28
CA VAL A 387 41.95 17.72 -12.05
C VAL A 387 43.43 17.66 -11.85
N ILE A 388 44.19 18.16 -12.81
CA ILE A 388 45.65 18.21 -12.80
C ILE A 388 46.17 19.62 -12.55
N PRO A 389 47.32 19.79 -11.90
CA PRO A 389 47.95 21.10 -11.78
C PRO A 389 48.48 21.56 -13.15
N SER A 390 48.20 22.84 -13.53
CA SER A 390 48.65 23.46 -14.76
C SER A 390 49.24 24.84 -14.44
N GLY A 391 50.58 24.91 -14.32
CA GLY A 391 51.29 26.12 -13.89
C GLY A 391 50.90 26.55 -12.46
N THR A 392 50.35 27.76 -12.32
CA THR A 392 49.82 28.30 -11.05
C THR A 392 48.33 28.04 -10.83
N SER A 393 47.68 27.28 -11.73
CA SER A 393 46.25 27.01 -11.72
C SER A 393 45.97 25.51 -11.82
N TRP A 394 44.72 25.16 -12.04
CA TRP A 394 44.25 23.79 -12.21
C TRP A 394 43.65 23.62 -13.61
N GLU A 395 43.76 22.42 -14.16
CA GLU A 395 43.18 22.04 -15.43
C GLU A 395 42.24 20.84 -15.25
N LEU A 396 41.06 20.89 -15.85
CA LEU A 396 40.11 19.79 -15.87
C LEU A 396 40.32 18.97 -17.13
N VAL A 397 40.69 17.71 -16.98
CA VAL A 397 40.95 16.78 -18.06
C VAL A 397 39.82 15.79 -18.17
N VAL A 398 39.26 15.64 -19.40
CA VAL A 398 38.26 14.63 -19.69
C VAL A 398 38.95 13.33 -20.08
N GLN A 399 38.56 12.25 -19.41
CA GLN A 399 38.94 10.88 -19.80
C GLN A 399 38.05 10.41 -20.94
N GLU A 400 38.40 10.83 -22.17
CA GLU A 400 37.53 10.71 -23.36
C GLU A 400 37.12 9.26 -23.66
N GLU A 401 38.07 8.30 -23.55
CA GLU A 401 37.78 6.88 -23.82
C GLU A 401 36.77 6.33 -22.83
N GLU A 402 36.90 6.65 -21.54
CA GLU A 402 36.02 6.21 -20.49
C GLU A 402 34.62 6.84 -20.62
N LEU A 403 34.59 8.15 -20.93
CA LEU A 403 33.32 8.86 -21.14
C LEU A 403 32.61 8.34 -22.40
N GLN A 404 33.33 8.19 -23.51
CA GLN A 404 32.77 7.68 -24.76
C GLN A 404 32.26 6.24 -24.59
N SER A 405 33.03 5.40 -23.89
CA SER A 405 32.60 4.02 -23.55
C SER A 405 31.31 4.04 -22.72
N ALA A 406 31.22 4.94 -21.75
CA ALA A 406 30.02 5.09 -20.92
C ALA A 406 28.81 5.59 -21.70
N ILE A 407 28.98 6.55 -22.62
CA ILE A 407 27.94 7.06 -23.50
C ILE A 407 27.42 5.94 -24.38
N PHE A 408 28.30 5.21 -25.08
CA PHE A 408 27.93 4.12 -25.96
C PHE A 408 27.39 2.88 -25.24
N GLY A 409 27.66 2.74 -23.95
CA GLY A 409 27.13 1.66 -23.11
C GLY A 409 25.71 1.90 -22.60
N LYS A 410 25.10 3.07 -22.86
CA LYS A 410 23.75 3.35 -22.37
C LYS A 410 22.68 2.61 -23.15
N GLY A 411 21.62 2.22 -22.43
CA GLY A 411 20.47 1.53 -23.00
C GLY A 411 20.63 0.01 -23.15
N TYR A 412 21.83 -0.55 -22.89
CA TYR A 412 22.03 -2.00 -22.90
C TYR A 412 21.62 -2.61 -21.55
N TYR A 413 21.00 -3.77 -21.61
CA TYR A 413 20.75 -4.65 -20.49
C TYR A 413 20.76 -6.12 -20.94
N ALA A 414 21.01 -7.03 -20.02
CA ALA A 414 21.02 -8.45 -20.33
C ALA A 414 20.10 -9.23 -19.38
N LEU A 415 19.48 -10.27 -19.92
CA LEU A 415 18.53 -11.12 -19.24
C LEU A 415 19.02 -12.58 -19.30
N ILE A 416 19.18 -13.22 -18.13
CA ILE A 416 19.48 -14.65 -18.03
C ILE A 416 18.15 -15.40 -18.12
N CYS A 417 18.10 -16.46 -18.91
CA CYS A 417 16.96 -17.36 -19.01
C CYS A 417 17.37 -18.81 -18.78
N SER A 418 16.53 -19.56 -18.06
CA SER A 418 16.71 -21.01 -17.87
C SER A 418 16.53 -21.82 -19.16
N LYS A 419 15.79 -21.26 -20.13
CA LYS A 419 15.45 -21.92 -21.40
C LYS A 419 16.12 -21.20 -22.56
N SER A 420 16.39 -21.97 -23.61
CA SER A 420 16.83 -21.43 -24.90
C SER A 420 15.61 -20.88 -25.63
N LEU A 421 15.41 -19.56 -25.52
CA LEU A 421 14.34 -18.79 -26.14
C LEU A 421 14.95 -17.64 -26.97
N THR A 422 14.17 -17.04 -27.84
CA THR A 422 14.59 -15.84 -28.58
C THR A 422 14.70 -14.63 -27.65
N ALA A 423 15.50 -13.63 -28.01
CA ALA A 423 15.63 -12.38 -27.26
C ALA A 423 14.28 -11.69 -27.07
N LYS A 424 13.38 -11.80 -28.03
CA LYS A 424 12.03 -11.23 -27.96
C LYS A 424 11.20 -11.92 -26.87
N GLU A 425 11.14 -13.26 -26.88
CA GLU A 425 10.39 -14.03 -25.89
C GLU A 425 10.94 -13.80 -24.47
N ILE A 426 12.26 -13.76 -24.31
CA ILE A 426 12.90 -13.51 -23.01
C ILE A 426 12.53 -12.12 -22.50
N ASN A 427 12.54 -11.12 -23.39
CA ASN A 427 12.16 -9.74 -23.01
C ASN A 427 10.67 -9.63 -22.67
N GLU A 428 9.78 -10.26 -23.45
CA GLU A 428 8.35 -10.29 -23.17
C GLU A 428 8.04 -10.95 -21.81
N ILE A 429 8.78 -12.00 -21.43
CA ILE A 429 8.67 -12.58 -20.09
C ILE A 429 9.19 -11.61 -19.04
N TYR A 430 10.30 -10.93 -19.28
CA TYR A 430 10.86 -9.97 -18.32
C TYR A 430 9.94 -8.76 -18.11
N ASP A 431 9.26 -8.31 -19.15
CA ASP A 431 8.30 -7.18 -19.08
C ASP A 431 7.13 -7.48 -18.11
N LEU A 432 6.86 -8.76 -17.80
CA LEU A 432 5.88 -9.14 -16.77
C LEU A 432 6.26 -8.60 -15.38
N ARG A 433 7.54 -8.27 -15.15
CA ARG A 433 8.03 -7.64 -13.91
C ARG A 433 7.33 -6.32 -13.58
N ASP A 434 6.80 -5.62 -14.58
CA ASP A 434 5.97 -4.42 -14.40
C ASP A 434 4.80 -4.66 -13.43
N ALA A 435 4.31 -5.90 -13.33
CA ALA A 435 3.28 -6.27 -12.36
C ALA A 435 3.75 -6.06 -10.90
N SER A 436 5.00 -6.39 -10.57
CA SER A 436 5.57 -6.18 -9.23
C SER A 436 5.82 -4.70 -8.92
N GLU A 437 6.31 -3.92 -9.89
CA GLU A 437 6.50 -2.47 -9.73
C GLU A 437 5.16 -1.76 -9.49
N LYS A 438 4.13 -2.13 -10.27
CA LYS A 438 2.76 -1.65 -10.06
C LYS A 438 2.23 -2.04 -8.69
N GLN A 439 2.52 -3.25 -8.20
CA GLN A 439 2.11 -3.69 -6.87
C GLN A 439 2.72 -2.80 -5.77
N TYR A 440 3.99 -2.46 -5.84
CA TYR A 440 4.61 -1.54 -4.88
C TYR A 440 4.04 -0.13 -4.96
N SER A 441 3.74 0.35 -6.16
CA SER A 441 3.03 1.61 -6.33
C SER A 441 1.65 1.57 -5.67
N ILE A 442 0.90 0.48 -5.85
CA ILE A 442 -0.40 0.28 -5.21
C ILE A 442 -0.26 0.30 -3.69
N LEU A 443 0.65 -0.48 -3.13
CA LEU A 443 0.88 -0.55 -1.69
C LEU A 443 1.21 0.82 -1.09
N LYS A 444 2.16 1.53 -1.68
CA LYS A 444 2.68 2.79 -1.14
C LYS A 444 1.73 3.96 -1.37
N THR A 445 1.20 4.10 -2.60
CA THR A 445 0.45 5.31 -3.01
C THR A 445 -1.06 5.13 -2.97
N GLN A 446 -1.57 3.90 -3.17
CA GLN A 446 -3.00 3.65 -3.28
C GLN A 446 -3.61 3.00 -2.03
N LEU A 447 -2.78 2.42 -1.16
CA LEU A 447 -3.20 1.82 0.11
C LEU A 447 -2.53 2.50 1.32
N GLY A 448 -1.60 3.44 1.09
CA GLY A 448 -0.98 4.25 2.13
C GLY A 448 0.11 3.55 2.97
N TYR A 449 0.63 2.40 2.53
CA TYR A 449 1.66 1.65 3.25
C TYR A 449 3.10 2.09 2.89
N THR A 450 3.37 3.38 2.91
CA THR A 450 4.75 3.90 2.86
C THR A 450 5.52 3.60 4.15
N VAL A 451 4.81 3.46 5.27
CA VAL A 451 5.33 3.08 6.59
C VAL A 451 4.34 2.14 7.25
N PHE A 452 4.82 1.07 7.86
CA PHE A 452 4.03 0.22 8.75
C PHE A 452 4.00 0.83 10.15
N ARG A 453 2.87 1.42 10.50
CA ARG A 453 2.70 2.25 11.72
C ARG A 453 2.48 1.39 12.97
N SER A 454 3.52 0.74 13.44
CA SER A 454 3.53 -0.01 14.70
C SER A 454 4.89 0.12 15.38
N HIS A 455 4.91 0.02 16.69
CA HIS A 455 6.12 0.02 17.52
C HIS A 455 6.64 -1.39 17.84
N GLN A 456 5.96 -2.42 17.37
CA GLN A 456 6.30 -3.83 17.59
C GLN A 456 6.34 -4.57 16.25
N MET A 457 7.29 -5.48 16.07
CA MET A 457 7.42 -6.27 14.84
C MET A 457 6.15 -7.07 14.55
N HIS A 458 5.53 -7.64 15.56
CA HIS A 458 4.26 -8.35 15.40
C HIS A 458 3.16 -7.46 14.79
N GLY A 459 2.94 -6.25 15.32
CA GLY A 459 1.98 -5.30 14.77
C GLY A 459 2.32 -4.86 13.33
N ILE A 460 3.60 -4.85 12.98
CA ILE A 460 4.05 -4.62 11.60
C ILE A 460 3.61 -5.77 10.69
N ARG A 461 3.77 -7.04 11.14
CA ARG A 461 3.32 -8.22 10.38
C ARG A 461 1.81 -8.26 10.18
N VAL A 462 1.04 -7.86 11.20
CA VAL A 462 -0.42 -7.75 11.08
C VAL A 462 -0.81 -6.71 10.03
N ARG A 463 -0.18 -5.53 10.04
CA ARG A 463 -0.44 -4.47 9.06
C ARG A 463 0.00 -4.86 7.65
N GLU A 464 1.10 -5.58 7.54
CA GLU A 464 1.53 -6.16 6.27
C GLU A 464 0.48 -7.14 5.74
N ASN A 465 -0.02 -8.05 6.57
CA ASN A 465 -1.08 -8.98 6.18
C ASN A 465 -2.37 -8.26 5.76
N ILE A 466 -2.76 -7.19 6.46
CA ILE A 466 -3.89 -6.35 6.04
C ILE A 466 -3.63 -5.69 4.69
N SER A 467 -2.42 -5.19 4.44
CA SER A 467 -2.04 -4.62 3.15
C SER A 467 -2.09 -5.66 2.03
N PHE A 468 -1.75 -6.90 2.33
CA PHE A 468 -1.86 -8.03 1.41
C PHE A 468 -3.32 -8.33 1.05
N VAL A 469 -4.21 -8.42 2.05
CA VAL A 469 -5.66 -8.58 1.85
C VAL A 469 -6.24 -7.42 1.04
N ALA A 470 -5.92 -6.19 1.39
CA ALA A 470 -6.36 -5.00 0.66
C ALA A 470 -5.87 -5.01 -0.81
N SER A 471 -4.65 -5.49 -1.05
CA SER A 471 -4.09 -5.63 -2.39
C SER A 471 -4.83 -6.68 -3.21
N ILE A 472 -5.16 -7.83 -2.62
CA ILE A 472 -5.94 -8.88 -3.30
C ILE A 472 -7.28 -8.30 -3.77
N ILE A 473 -8.02 -7.67 -2.86
CA ILE A 473 -9.34 -7.10 -3.16
C ILE A 473 -9.23 -6.00 -4.22
N ARG A 474 -8.34 -5.03 -4.02
CA ARG A 474 -8.19 -3.89 -4.93
C ARG A 474 -7.72 -4.29 -6.33
N ASN A 475 -6.79 -5.23 -6.42
CA ASN A 475 -6.26 -5.68 -7.71
C ASN A 475 -7.31 -6.48 -8.49
N ASP A 476 -8.14 -7.27 -7.81
CA ASP A 476 -9.25 -7.97 -8.46
C ASP A 476 -10.34 -6.98 -8.93
N MET A 477 -10.67 -5.95 -8.12
CA MET A 477 -11.52 -4.84 -8.57
C MET A 477 -10.97 -4.19 -9.84
N MET A 478 -9.67 -3.91 -9.87
CA MET A 478 -9.01 -3.29 -11.02
C MET A 478 -9.08 -4.17 -12.26
N ARG A 479 -8.84 -5.48 -12.11
CA ARG A 479 -8.92 -6.45 -13.20
C ARG A 479 -10.33 -6.46 -13.81
N ARG A 480 -11.37 -6.63 -13.00
CA ARG A 480 -12.78 -6.64 -13.44
C ARG A 480 -13.19 -5.34 -14.12
N CYS A 481 -12.84 -4.20 -13.54
CA CYS A 481 -13.13 -2.91 -14.14
C CYS A 481 -12.45 -2.74 -15.51
N ARG A 482 -11.23 -3.23 -15.70
CA ARG A 482 -10.52 -3.17 -16.98
C ARG A 482 -11.10 -4.11 -18.03
N GLU A 483 -11.55 -5.29 -17.63
CA GLU A 483 -12.19 -6.25 -18.52
C GLU A 483 -13.48 -5.66 -19.15
N GLN A 484 -14.29 -4.96 -18.36
CA GLN A 484 -15.52 -4.35 -18.85
C GLN A 484 -15.31 -2.95 -19.46
N THR A 485 -14.42 -2.16 -18.89
CA THR A 485 -14.19 -0.78 -19.32
C THR A 485 -12.68 -0.46 -19.30
N PRO A 486 -11.94 -0.80 -20.38
CA PRO A 486 -10.47 -0.71 -20.41
C PRO A 486 -9.90 0.70 -20.08
N LYS A 487 -10.67 1.75 -20.33
CA LYS A 487 -10.27 3.16 -20.07
C LYS A 487 -10.73 3.68 -18.70
N MET A 488 -11.35 2.85 -17.86
CA MET A 488 -11.81 3.30 -16.54
C MET A 488 -10.63 3.57 -15.61
N ASP A 489 -10.60 4.75 -15.02
CA ASP A 489 -9.71 5.07 -13.90
C ASP A 489 -10.32 4.47 -12.61
N LEU A 490 -9.69 3.42 -12.09
CA LEU A 490 -10.16 2.74 -10.88
C LEU A 490 -10.31 3.70 -9.68
N ASN A 491 -9.42 4.68 -9.52
CA ASN A 491 -9.52 5.61 -8.38
C ASN A 491 -10.76 6.51 -8.48
N LYS A 492 -11.19 6.84 -9.70
CA LYS A 492 -12.48 7.53 -9.92
C LYS A 492 -13.62 6.56 -9.66
N GLY A 493 -13.53 5.34 -10.17
CA GLY A 493 -14.53 4.31 -9.95
C GLY A 493 -14.75 4.00 -8.47
N LEU A 494 -13.69 3.85 -7.68
CA LEU A 494 -13.77 3.61 -6.24
C LEU A 494 -14.45 4.77 -5.51
N ARG A 495 -14.20 6.02 -5.90
CA ARG A 495 -14.90 7.19 -5.33
C ARG A 495 -16.38 7.20 -5.66
N GLU A 496 -16.75 6.86 -6.88
CA GLU A 496 -18.16 6.74 -7.28
C GLU A 496 -18.85 5.59 -6.51
N LEU A 497 -18.15 4.46 -6.34
CA LEU A 497 -18.66 3.33 -5.58
C LEU A 497 -18.87 3.70 -4.09
N ASP A 498 -17.90 4.40 -3.48
CA ASP A 498 -17.96 4.85 -2.09
C ASP A 498 -19.11 5.85 -1.83
N GLN A 499 -19.65 6.48 -2.85
CA GLN A 499 -20.79 7.40 -2.75
C GLN A 499 -22.16 6.71 -2.81
N ILE A 500 -22.22 5.40 -3.04
CA ILE A 500 -23.46 4.65 -2.97
C ILE A 500 -23.85 4.49 -1.51
N THR A 501 -25.07 4.91 -1.17
CA THR A 501 -25.50 5.05 0.22
C THR A 501 -26.78 4.26 0.50
N MET A 502 -27.02 4.01 1.79
CA MET A 502 -28.35 3.71 2.33
C MET A 502 -28.72 4.76 3.37
N ARG A 503 -30.00 5.06 3.50
CA ARG A 503 -30.51 6.09 4.40
C ARG A 503 -31.50 5.51 5.39
N LEU A 504 -31.44 6.01 6.62
CA LEU A 504 -32.42 5.67 7.64
C LEU A 504 -33.72 6.43 7.35
N GLY A 505 -34.79 5.69 7.07
CA GLY A 505 -36.12 6.24 6.81
C GLY A 505 -36.88 6.58 8.09
N ALA A 506 -38.04 7.22 7.92
CA ALA A 506 -38.97 7.53 9.01
C ALA A 506 -39.50 6.30 9.76
N ASP A 507 -39.45 5.15 9.10
CA ASP A 507 -39.78 3.83 9.67
C ASP A 507 -38.66 3.25 10.55
N ASN A 508 -37.60 4.00 10.76
CA ASN A 508 -36.39 3.60 11.48
C ASN A 508 -35.67 2.38 10.85
N GLN A 509 -35.80 2.21 9.52
CA GLN A 509 -35.10 1.21 8.74
C GLN A 509 -34.20 1.86 7.71
N TYR A 510 -33.07 1.22 7.41
CA TYR A 510 -32.22 1.63 6.30
C TYR A 510 -32.82 1.18 4.97
N HIS A 511 -32.80 2.09 4.02
CA HIS A 511 -33.20 1.86 2.63
C HIS A 511 -32.03 2.18 1.70
N ALA A 512 -31.73 1.27 0.79
CA ALA A 512 -30.67 1.48 -0.18
C ALA A 512 -31.04 2.57 -1.19
N MET A 513 -30.04 3.28 -1.68
CA MET A 513 -30.17 4.27 -2.76
C MET A 513 -30.68 3.59 -4.03
N GLN A 514 -31.82 4.05 -4.58
CA GLN A 514 -32.48 3.43 -5.75
C GLN A 514 -31.96 3.98 -7.09
N ASN A 515 -31.43 5.21 -7.12
CA ASN A 515 -31.04 5.87 -8.37
C ASN A 515 -29.52 6.07 -8.39
N CYS A 516 -28.79 5.02 -8.73
CA CYS A 516 -27.37 5.10 -8.96
C CYS A 516 -27.05 5.83 -10.28
N SER A 517 -26.01 6.65 -10.29
CA SER A 517 -25.52 7.29 -11.51
C SER A 517 -25.01 6.24 -12.51
N ALA A 518 -24.92 6.61 -13.80
CA ALA A 518 -24.39 5.72 -14.83
C ALA A 518 -22.94 5.25 -14.55
N ARG A 519 -22.15 6.00 -13.77
CA ARG A 519 -20.81 5.59 -13.36
C ARG A 519 -20.86 4.60 -12.21
N GLN A 520 -21.75 4.81 -11.25
CA GLN A 520 -21.98 3.88 -10.15
C GLN A 520 -22.51 2.53 -10.68
N ASN A 521 -23.47 2.56 -11.60
CA ASN A 521 -23.98 1.33 -12.22
C ASN A 521 -22.88 0.55 -12.94
N ARG A 522 -22.03 1.22 -13.72
CA ARG A 522 -20.87 0.56 -14.35
C ARG A 522 -19.91 -0.07 -13.35
N MET A 523 -19.72 0.56 -12.18
CA MET A 523 -18.91 -0.04 -11.12
C MET A 523 -19.59 -1.26 -10.51
N LEU A 524 -20.89 -1.17 -10.24
CA LEU A 524 -21.67 -2.31 -9.72
C LEU A 524 -21.65 -3.48 -10.71
N GLU A 525 -21.92 -3.24 -11.99
CA GLU A 525 -21.86 -4.24 -13.06
C GLU A 525 -20.47 -4.91 -13.13
N SER A 526 -19.38 -4.10 -13.07
CA SER A 526 -18.01 -4.64 -13.07
C SER A 526 -17.75 -5.57 -11.88
N LEU A 527 -18.41 -5.35 -10.77
CA LEU A 527 -18.30 -6.16 -9.55
C LEU A 527 -19.40 -7.22 -9.44
N LYS A 528 -20.22 -7.40 -10.49
CA LYS A 528 -21.39 -8.30 -10.51
C LYS A 528 -22.35 -8.02 -9.36
N LEU A 529 -22.60 -6.75 -9.11
CA LEU A 529 -23.54 -6.26 -8.10
C LEU A 529 -24.72 -5.60 -8.78
N GLU A 530 -25.91 -5.85 -8.24
CA GLU A 530 -27.18 -5.32 -8.67
C GLU A 530 -27.86 -4.53 -7.54
N GLN A 531 -28.96 -3.83 -7.84
CA GLN A 531 -29.77 -3.13 -6.84
C GLN A 531 -30.21 -4.07 -5.70
N ALA A 532 -30.60 -5.30 -6.04
CA ALA A 532 -31.00 -6.30 -5.06
C ALA A 532 -29.92 -6.60 -4.00
N ASN A 533 -28.64 -6.50 -4.36
CA ASN A 533 -27.54 -6.66 -3.41
C ASN A 533 -27.45 -5.48 -2.42
N LEU A 534 -27.72 -4.26 -2.89
CA LEU A 534 -27.75 -3.06 -2.05
C LEU A 534 -28.94 -3.11 -1.08
N ASP A 535 -30.13 -3.49 -1.58
CA ASP A 535 -31.34 -3.63 -0.77
C ASP A 535 -31.16 -4.71 0.30
N TYR A 536 -30.54 -5.82 -0.06
CA TYR A 536 -30.24 -6.88 0.88
C TYR A 536 -29.24 -6.43 1.98
N VAL A 537 -28.24 -5.62 1.63
CA VAL A 537 -27.30 -5.07 2.63
C VAL A 537 -28.03 -4.12 3.58
N ALA A 538 -29.00 -3.34 3.10
CA ALA A 538 -29.84 -2.51 3.96
C ALA A 538 -30.67 -3.37 4.93
N ASP A 539 -31.30 -4.45 4.45
CA ASP A 539 -32.02 -5.40 5.28
C ASP A 539 -31.13 -6.11 6.31
N TYR A 540 -29.92 -6.47 5.91
CA TYR A 540 -28.92 -7.05 6.82
C TYR A 540 -28.62 -6.10 7.97
N GLU A 541 -28.36 -4.82 7.68
CA GLU A 541 -28.09 -3.82 8.71
C GLU A 541 -29.31 -3.59 9.61
N ASN A 542 -30.51 -3.58 9.06
CA ASN A 542 -31.75 -3.47 9.83
C ASN A 542 -31.90 -4.63 10.82
N ARG A 543 -31.66 -5.86 10.38
CA ARG A 543 -31.69 -7.06 11.25
C ARG A 543 -30.60 -7.03 12.31
N ARG A 544 -29.37 -6.62 11.92
CA ARG A 544 -28.24 -6.48 12.86
C ARG A 544 -28.57 -5.47 13.99
N ARG A 545 -29.20 -4.35 13.64
CA ARG A 545 -29.63 -3.35 14.64
C ARG A 545 -30.69 -3.91 15.60
N LYS A 546 -31.56 -4.78 15.14
CA LYS A 546 -32.56 -5.48 15.97
C LYS A 546 -31.94 -6.62 16.80
N LYS A 547 -30.64 -6.86 16.70
CA LYS A 547 -29.91 -7.98 17.35
C LYS A 547 -30.43 -9.37 16.94
N GLU A 548 -31.01 -9.48 15.76
CA GLU A 548 -31.39 -10.76 15.18
C GLU A 548 -30.12 -11.51 14.73
N ALA A 549 -30.11 -12.83 14.90
CA ALA A 549 -29.00 -13.66 14.47
C ALA A 549 -28.95 -13.69 12.92
N VAL A 550 -28.04 -12.96 12.31
CA VAL A 550 -27.88 -12.88 10.85
C VAL A 550 -26.42 -13.07 10.47
N SER A 551 -26.18 -13.94 9.49
CA SER A 551 -24.85 -14.11 8.90
C SER A 551 -24.69 -13.22 7.67
N PRO A 552 -23.63 -12.40 7.56
CA PRO A 552 -23.35 -11.63 6.35
C PRO A 552 -23.07 -12.53 5.14
N VAL A 553 -22.80 -13.82 5.37
CA VAL A 553 -22.53 -14.79 4.31
C VAL A 553 -23.75 -15.07 3.43
N GLN A 554 -24.97 -14.92 3.94
CA GLN A 554 -26.19 -15.11 3.15
C GLN A 554 -26.55 -13.91 2.25
N VAL A 555 -25.88 -12.80 2.43
CA VAL A 555 -26.23 -11.47 1.86
C VAL A 555 -26.14 -11.38 0.33
N LEU A 556 -25.33 -12.18 -0.35
CA LEU A 556 -25.06 -11.99 -1.77
C LEU A 556 -25.43 -13.19 -2.67
N ILE A 557 -26.22 -14.13 -2.16
CA ILE A 557 -26.80 -15.20 -2.99
C ILE A 557 -28.20 -14.76 -3.43
N VAL A 558 -28.30 -13.73 -4.23
CA VAL A 558 -29.40 -13.62 -5.16
C VAL A 558 -28.94 -14.43 -6.37
N GLU A 559 -29.36 -15.68 -6.43
CA GLU A 559 -29.26 -16.47 -7.65
C GLU A 559 -29.96 -15.67 -8.74
N THR A 560 -29.24 -15.36 -9.81
CA THR A 560 -29.86 -14.97 -11.07
C THR A 560 -30.68 -16.16 -11.57
N SER A 561 -31.86 -16.29 -11.03
CA SER A 561 -32.86 -17.24 -11.50
C SER A 561 -33.58 -16.66 -12.70
N GLU A 562 -32.89 -16.54 -13.82
CA GLU A 562 -33.49 -16.50 -15.16
C GLU A 562 -32.41 -16.83 -16.18
N GLN A 563 -32.33 -18.10 -16.51
CA GLN A 563 -31.94 -18.76 -17.76
C GLN A 563 -31.26 -20.10 -17.48
N ASN A 564 -32.05 -21.10 -17.19
CA ASN A 564 -31.79 -22.47 -17.62
C ASN A 564 -32.98 -23.37 -17.22
N SER A 565 -34.12 -23.16 -17.87
CA SER A 565 -35.08 -24.23 -18.10
C SER A 565 -34.59 -24.99 -19.34
N ASP A 566 -33.80 -26.03 -19.11
CA ASP A 566 -33.76 -27.26 -19.90
C ASP A 566 -32.46 -28.01 -19.61
N ALA A 567 -32.58 -28.97 -18.74
CA ALA A 567 -31.93 -30.29 -18.82
C ALA A 567 -32.07 -31.02 -17.48
N SER A 568 -33.21 -31.63 -17.33
CA SER A 568 -33.39 -32.74 -16.39
C SER A 568 -32.46 -33.88 -16.75
N THR A 569 -31.51 -34.22 -15.86
CA THR A 569 -31.13 -35.63 -15.66
C THR A 569 -30.54 -35.78 -14.27
N THR A 570 -31.38 -36.11 -13.35
CA THR A 570 -31.05 -36.64 -12.03
C THR A 570 -30.29 -37.95 -12.18
N LYS A 571 -29.05 -38.00 -11.79
CA LYS A 571 -28.41 -39.25 -11.36
C LYS A 571 -28.07 -39.13 -9.88
N ARG A 572 -28.95 -39.72 -9.07
CA ARG A 572 -28.59 -40.13 -7.71
C ARG A 572 -27.45 -41.13 -7.77
N ILE A 573 -26.44 -40.89 -7.04
CA ILE A 573 -25.45 -41.90 -6.67
C ILE A 573 -25.73 -42.21 -5.20
N ASP A 574 -26.53 -43.23 -4.96
CA ASP A 574 -26.59 -43.97 -3.71
C ASP A 574 -25.35 -44.85 -3.60
N GLY A 575 -24.73 -44.86 -2.44
CA GLY A 575 -23.69 -45.87 -2.18
C GLY A 575 -22.67 -45.43 -1.14
N ILE A 576 -23.04 -45.29 0.11
CA ILE A 576 -22.13 -45.39 1.24
C ILE A 576 -22.33 -46.78 1.84
N PRO A 577 -21.33 -47.68 1.88
CA PRO A 577 -21.42 -48.88 2.68
C PRO A 577 -21.04 -48.60 4.12
N GLU A 578 -21.94 -48.82 5.04
CA GLU A 578 -21.67 -49.00 6.46
C GLU A 578 -20.89 -50.31 6.68
N GLY A 579 -19.94 -50.24 7.58
CA GLY A 579 -19.59 -51.40 8.42
C GLY A 579 -18.22 -52.05 8.22
N SER A 580 -17.27 -51.67 9.05
CA SER A 580 -16.41 -52.71 9.65
C SER A 580 -15.97 -52.23 11.06
N LYS A 581 -16.49 -52.98 12.04
CA LYS A 581 -16.05 -52.95 13.44
C LYS A 581 -14.62 -53.50 13.54
N ALA A 582 -13.66 -52.74 13.97
CA ALA A 582 -12.39 -53.26 14.47
C ALA A 582 -12.30 -53.09 15.99
N LYS A 583 -12.03 -54.20 16.61
CA LYS A 583 -11.93 -54.44 18.06
C LYS A 583 -10.79 -53.63 18.69
N GLY A 584 -11.01 -53.25 19.93
CA GLY A 584 -10.14 -52.49 20.74
C GLY A 584 -8.82 -53.16 21.13
N SER A 585 -7.84 -52.36 21.43
CA SER A 585 -6.80 -52.66 22.41
C SER A 585 -6.62 -51.43 23.31
N SER A 586 -6.96 -51.65 24.57
CA SER A 586 -6.80 -50.72 25.68
C SER A 586 -5.33 -50.57 26.02
N ALA A 587 -4.76 -49.39 25.79
CA ALA A 587 -3.51 -49.00 26.45
C ALA A 587 -3.80 -47.91 27.46
N LYS A 588 -3.64 -48.27 28.72
CA LYS A 588 -3.69 -47.39 29.89
C LYS A 588 -2.62 -46.30 29.78
N LEU A 589 -3.02 -45.05 29.62
CA LEU A 589 -2.15 -43.92 29.86
C LEU A 589 -2.42 -43.37 31.27
N ARG A 590 -1.36 -43.41 32.09
CA ARG A 590 -1.31 -42.90 33.46
C ARG A 590 -1.54 -41.38 33.47
N ALA A 591 -2.37 -40.97 34.41
CA ALA A 591 -2.55 -39.58 34.81
C ALA A 591 -1.21 -38.96 35.25
N ALA A 592 -0.82 -37.87 34.63
CA ALA A 592 0.26 -37.02 35.06
C ALA A 592 -0.32 -35.89 35.94
N GLN A 593 0.21 -35.82 37.15
CA GLN A 593 -0.15 -34.88 38.21
C GLN A 593 0.19 -33.43 37.84
N GLU A 594 -0.67 -32.50 38.26
CA GLU A 594 -0.42 -31.06 38.23
C GLU A 594 0.84 -30.66 39.01
N PRO A 595 1.68 -29.73 38.52
CA PRO A 595 2.77 -29.19 39.32
C PRO A 595 2.28 -28.05 40.23
N LYS A 596 2.52 -28.22 41.50
CA LYS A 596 2.31 -27.27 42.62
C LYS A 596 3.04 -25.93 42.35
N ARG A 597 2.35 -24.84 42.66
CA ARG A 597 2.89 -23.47 42.78
C ARG A 597 4.12 -23.44 43.70
N ARG A 598 5.26 -22.99 43.18
CA ARG A 598 6.46 -22.67 43.98
C ARG A 598 6.44 -21.20 44.38
N GLY A 599 6.59 -21.00 45.67
CA GLY A 599 6.67 -19.72 46.35
C GLY A 599 7.97 -18.96 46.03
N ARG A 600 7.90 -17.68 46.29
CA ARG A 600 8.93 -16.64 46.16
C ARG A 600 10.15 -16.96 47.04
N PRO A 601 11.41 -16.86 46.56
CA PRO A 601 12.59 -17.06 47.41
C PRO A 601 12.87 -15.83 48.29
N PRO A 602 13.51 -16.04 49.47
CA PRO A 602 13.76 -14.98 50.45
C PRO A 602 14.96 -14.09 50.10
N LYS A 603 14.90 -12.84 50.55
CA LYS A 603 15.95 -11.83 50.47
C LYS A 603 17.17 -12.25 51.31
N LYS A 604 18.38 -12.15 50.76
CA LYS A 604 19.66 -12.25 51.47
C LYS A 604 20.05 -10.90 52.11
N PRO A 605 20.75 -10.90 53.25
CA PRO A 605 21.05 -9.70 54.02
C PRO A 605 22.26 -8.94 53.50
N THR A 606 22.21 -7.64 53.70
CA THR A 606 23.19 -6.61 53.38
C THR A 606 24.41 -6.71 54.28
N LEU A 607 25.61 -6.61 53.73
CA LEU A 607 26.82 -6.25 54.43
C LEU A 607 27.25 -4.84 54.08
N THR A 608 27.52 -4.09 55.12
CA THR A 608 27.93 -2.70 55.22
C THR A 608 29.30 -2.42 54.62
N GLY A 609 29.47 -1.23 54.02
CA GLY A 609 30.81 -0.68 53.73
C GLY A 609 30.79 0.60 52.91
N GLN A 610 30.81 1.72 53.62
CA GLN A 610 31.41 3.05 53.25
C GLN A 610 30.93 3.79 52.00
N GLU A 611 30.28 4.93 52.28
CA GLU A 611 30.01 6.06 51.39
C GLU A 611 31.32 6.82 50.96
N PRO A 612 31.30 7.45 49.82
CA PRO A 612 31.65 8.87 49.78
C PRO A 612 30.58 9.75 49.11
N MET A 613 30.51 10.94 49.62
CA MET A 613 29.60 12.05 49.37
C MET A 613 29.22 12.30 47.89
N ARG A 614 27.94 12.47 47.67
CA ARG A 614 27.39 13.04 46.43
C ARG A 614 26.94 14.49 46.65
N GLU A 615 27.57 15.40 45.94
CA GLU A 615 27.09 16.75 45.69
C GLU A 615 25.84 16.70 44.80
N LYS A 616 24.78 17.37 45.28
CA LYS A 616 23.57 17.65 44.51
C LYS A 616 23.82 18.84 43.56
N ARG A 617 23.75 18.64 42.25
CA ARG A 617 23.53 19.72 41.28
C ARG A 617 22.17 19.57 40.62
N GLY A 618 21.35 20.58 40.78
CA GLY A 618 20.04 20.71 40.13
C GLY A 618 20.17 21.16 38.65
N PRO A 619 19.12 21.01 37.82
CA PRO A 619 19.20 21.33 36.40
C PRO A 619 19.04 22.84 36.17
N GLY A 620 20.13 23.49 35.79
CA GLY A 620 20.16 24.88 35.33
C GLY A 620 19.94 24.97 33.83
N ARG A 621 18.94 25.74 33.44
CA ARG A 621 18.61 26.13 32.06
C ARG A 621 19.69 27.10 31.53
N PRO A 622 20.27 26.92 30.32
CA PRO A 622 21.16 27.92 29.74
C PRO A 622 20.38 29.12 29.21
N LYS A 623 20.75 30.31 29.67
CA LYS A 623 20.36 31.60 29.08
C LYS A 623 21.39 32.00 28.02
N GLY A 624 20.87 32.47 26.88
CA GLY A 624 21.54 33.48 26.04
C GLY A 624 22.23 32.96 24.80
N SER A 625 21.54 32.97 23.65
CA SER A 625 22.21 33.23 22.38
C SER A 625 21.71 34.56 21.82
N LYS A 626 22.66 35.45 21.52
CA LYS A 626 22.43 36.79 21.01
C LYS A 626 21.93 36.76 19.57
N ASN A 627 20.98 37.62 19.26
CA ASN A 627 20.47 37.92 17.92
C ASN A 627 21.62 38.31 16.97
N ARG A 628 21.66 37.70 15.79
CA ARG A 628 22.37 38.22 14.61
C ARG A 628 21.44 39.18 13.84
N PRO A 629 21.99 40.22 13.21
CA PRO A 629 21.22 41.22 12.47
C PRO A 629 20.60 40.62 11.21
N LYS A 630 19.39 41.09 10.85
CA LYS A 630 18.70 40.80 9.59
C LYS A 630 19.46 41.47 8.45
N GLU A 631 19.93 40.70 7.49
CA GLU A 631 20.30 41.19 6.16
C GLU A 631 19.02 41.38 5.33
N GLU A 632 18.96 42.53 4.68
CA GLU A 632 17.88 42.94 3.79
C GLU A 632 17.80 42.02 2.58
N LYS A 633 16.64 41.41 2.35
CA LYS A 633 16.34 40.69 1.12
C LYS A 633 15.90 41.69 0.06
N MET A 634 16.71 41.86 -0.97
CA MET A 634 16.32 42.52 -2.21
C MET A 634 15.10 41.84 -2.83
N ALA A 635 14.13 42.65 -3.22
CA ALA A 635 12.87 42.24 -3.83
C ALA A 635 13.10 41.78 -5.28
N ILE A 636 12.68 40.57 -5.60
CA ILE A 636 12.61 40.04 -6.97
C ILE A 636 11.23 40.45 -7.55
N PRO A 637 11.16 41.06 -8.74
CA PRO A 637 9.89 41.48 -9.32
C PRO A 637 9.08 40.26 -9.82
N LYS A 638 7.79 40.21 -9.43
CA LYS A 638 6.80 39.23 -9.87
C LYS A 638 6.51 39.44 -11.37
N ARG A 639 6.83 38.46 -12.22
CA ARG A 639 6.35 38.38 -13.59
C ARG A 639 4.87 38.02 -13.61
N GLY A 640 4.05 38.92 -14.15
CA GLY A 640 2.62 38.72 -14.39
C GLY A 640 2.37 37.65 -15.46
N ARG A 641 1.40 36.78 -15.21
CA ARG A 641 0.86 35.84 -16.20
C ARG A 641 -0.04 36.62 -17.17
N GLY A 642 0.47 36.92 -18.35
CA GLY A 642 -0.33 37.39 -19.49
C GLY A 642 -0.77 36.20 -20.33
N ARG A 643 -2.08 36.06 -20.49
CA ARG A 643 -2.74 35.13 -21.40
C ARG A 643 -2.70 35.67 -22.81
N PRO A 644 -2.26 34.93 -23.86
CA PRO A 644 -2.37 35.43 -25.26
C PRO A 644 -3.81 35.27 -25.75
N LYS A 645 -4.34 36.33 -26.32
CA LYS A 645 -5.59 36.34 -27.08
C LYS A 645 -5.32 35.90 -28.54
N GLY A 646 -6.15 34.98 -28.98
CA GLY A 646 -6.72 34.78 -30.29
C GLY A 646 -5.90 35.03 -31.55
N SER A 647 -5.61 33.99 -32.34
CA SER A 647 -5.43 34.10 -33.75
C SER A 647 -6.66 33.53 -34.46
N LYS A 648 -7.24 34.35 -35.36
CA LYS A 648 -8.37 34.05 -36.22
C LYS A 648 -7.92 33.22 -37.42
N ASN A 649 -8.71 32.24 -37.76
CA ASN A 649 -8.69 31.52 -39.03
C ASN A 649 -8.84 32.47 -40.23
N LYS A 650 -8.17 32.16 -41.32
CA LYS A 650 -8.73 32.34 -42.69
C LYS A 650 -8.11 31.35 -43.66
N PRO A 651 -8.87 31.01 -44.72
CA PRO A 651 -8.69 29.80 -45.51
C PRO A 651 -7.98 30.10 -46.86
N GLN A 652 -7.26 29.14 -47.30
CA GLN A 652 -7.26 28.64 -48.71
C GLN A 652 -6.53 27.31 -48.74
#